data_ba427b08a7b2b404ad35b723226fffec
#
_entry.id   ba427b08a7b2b404ad35b723226fffec
#
_cell.length_a   1.000
_cell.length_b   1.000
_cell.length_c   1.000
_cell.angle_alpha   90.00
_cell.angle_beta   90.00
_cell.angle_gamma   90.00
#
_symmetry.space_group_name_H-M   'P 1'
#
loop_
_entity.id
_entity.type
_entity.pdbx_description
1 polymer ?
#
loop_
_entity_poly.entity_id
_entity_poly.type
_entity_poly.pdbx_seq_one_letter_code
_entity_poly.pdbx_strand_id
1 'polypeptide(L)'
;MHLRRFPRTIATVGCALTIVSAWSSGVWGQAGAGLGQAPTAPTATPDAGLTQQYCQTCHNNRLKTGGLSLEGMNPAEAAAHTDVWEKVVLKLRGGMMPPQGMPRPDQPTLERFTVNLEQTLNRAALATPDPGHKPVHRLNRTEYGNAIRDLLDIDVDVADLLPADDESHGFDNIAGVLRVSPSLLEQYLAAARQIASLAIGSDRDVVRLAYRIPPDDSQEDHVEGLPLGTRGGMLFKHNFPQDAKYDFGVILLRNIVGYMKGLEFAHLVEISIDGERVFATTVGGDADNRESDRNMSEAANKIDERLKVRVPVKAGPHMVGVTFVRRNSAESDEPLQAHERDHDLQNMNGIPLIDHVNVTGPFDATGPGDTPSRRRIFTCKAGAQGADDTACARKILTNVARRAYRHPVTNADMEPVMAMYEAGRTSGNFDAGIERGLRLVLANPKFLFRTETAPARGTVARVNDVEFASRLSFFLWSSIPDEELLTVAAQGKLNQPAMLEKQIKRMLADPKSRALVDNFASQWLLLRNLKSHVPTPGDFPNFDNELRQVFRTETEMFFEAVMREDRSVLDLLNADYTFVNERLARHYGIPNVYGSQFRRVKITNEERRGLLGQGSILTVTSQPNRTSPVLRGKWILENVLGTPPPPPLPNVPALPDNEAGQEPKSLRARLEYHRRTPTCATCHRVMDPLGLALENFDGVGEWRVKEPGGSIDPVGQLADGSKVDGPIALRKALMRHPEMFARTITEKLMTYGLGRGMESNDMPTIRMIADDVAKQNYRFSAVVLSIVKSVPFQMKKAMDEAPQGLVASH
;
A
#
# COMPACT_ATOMS: atom_id res chain seq x y z
N MET A 1 -35.00 -47.97 9.69
CA MET A 1 -35.60 -48.75 10.80
C MET A 1 -35.35 -47.92 12.07
N HIS A 2 -36.44 -47.48 12.67
CA HIS A 2 -36.63 -46.83 13.95
C HIS A 2 -36.09 -45.43 14.24
N LEU A 3 -37.03 -44.50 14.05
CA LEU A 3 -37.22 -43.21 14.75
C LEU A 3 -37.30 -43.39 16.28
N ARG A 4 -36.77 -42.40 17.04
CA ARG A 4 -37.38 -41.99 18.32
C ARG A 4 -37.26 -40.49 18.49
N ARG A 5 -38.39 -39.81 18.49
CA ARG A 5 -38.67 -38.46 19.04
C ARG A 5 -38.87 -38.57 20.55
N PHE A 6 -38.46 -37.55 21.31
CA PHE A 6 -39.11 -37.15 22.59
C PHE A 6 -39.01 -35.64 22.81
N PRO A 7 -39.89 -35.06 23.68
CA PRO A 7 -40.55 -33.79 23.36
C PRO A 7 -40.11 -32.58 24.24
N ARG A 8 -40.64 -31.44 23.82
CA ARG A 8 -40.59 -30.15 24.55
C ARG A 8 -41.36 -30.19 25.87
N THR A 9 -40.82 -29.49 26.88
CA THR A 9 -41.66 -28.95 27.99
C THR A 9 -41.21 -27.50 28.28
N ILE A 10 -42.20 -26.61 28.20
CA ILE A 10 -42.18 -25.18 28.55
C ILE A 10 -42.47 -25.09 30.02
N ALA A 11 -41.75 -24.24 30.73
CA ALA A 11 -42.15 -23.76 32.09
C ALA A 11 -41.91 -22.24 32.16
N THR A 12 -43.00 -21.50 32.07
CA THR A 12 -43.14 -20.08 32.38
C THR A 12 -43.27 -19.91 33.90
N VAL A 13 -42.47 -19.00 34.49
CA VAL A 13 -42.74 -18.43 35.82
C VAL A 13 -42.74 -16.91 35.66
N GLY A 14 -43.90 -16.34 35.86
CA GLY A 14 -44.09 -14.90 35.91
C GLY A 14 -43.89 -14.39 37.34
N CYS A 15 -43.27 -13.24 37.49
CA CYS A 15 -43.33 -12.42 38.71
C CYS A 15 -43.71 -11.00 38.33
N ALA A 16 -44.91 -10.64 38.76
CA ALA A 16 -45.45 -9.29 38.69
C ALA A 16 -44.91 -8.45 39.85
N LEU A 17 -44.44 -7.25 39.58
CA LEU A 17 -44.23 -6.23 40.62
C LEU A 17 -44.89 -4.94 40.17
N THR A 18 -45.88 -4.58 40.99
CA THR A 18 -46.72 -3.36 40.94
C THR A 18 -45.88 -2.11 41.27
N ILE A 19 -45.96 -1.08 40.41
CA ILE A 19 -45.47 0.26 40.73
C ILE A 19 -46.63 1.16 41.04
N VAL A 20 -46.63 1.72 42.26
CA VAL A 20 -47.53 2.75 42.76
C VAL A 20 -47.04 4.10 42.26
N SER A 21 -47.93 4.81 41.55
CA SER A 21 -47.74 6.21 41.11
C SER A 21 -48.21 7.16 42.22
N ALA A 22 -47.32 8.04 42.65
CA ALA A 22 -47.68 9.20 43.46
C ALA A 22 -47.43 10.48 42.64
N TRP A 23 -48.48 11.17 42.33
CA TRP A 23 -48.44 12.53 41.77
C TRP A 23 -48.25 13.53 42.91
N SER A 24 -47.29 14.45 42.78
CA SER A 24 -47.26 15.69 43.52
C SER A 24 -46.90 16.84 42.58
N SER A 25 -47.87 17.73 42.40
CA SER A 25 -47.79 19.02 41.74
C SER A 25 -47.00 20.03 42.60
N GLY A 26 -45.99 20.67 42.01
CA GLY A 26 -45.21 21.74 42.68
C GLY A 26 -44.60 22.73 41.72
N VAL A 27 -45.27 23.84 41.62
CA VAL A 27 -44.81 25.25 41.42
C VAL A 27 -43.57 25.56 40.59
N TRP A 28 -43.80 26.31 39.50
CA TRP A 28 -42.78 26.96 38.67
C TRP A 28 -42.09 28.09 39.43
N GLY A 29 -40.79 27.96 39.63
CA GLY A 29 -39.87 29.04 40.00
C GLY A 29 -38.83 29.21 38.91
N GLN A 30 -38.84 30.33 38.18
CA GLN A 30 -37.76 30.74 37.29
C GLN A 30 -36.53 31.07 38.14
N ALA A 31 -35.46 30.25 38.00
CA ALA A 31 -34.11 30.62 38.42
C ALA A 31 -33.19 30.49 37.21
N GLY A 32 -32.66 31.60 36.75
CA GLY A 32 -31.63 31.63 35.70
C GLY A 32 -30.39 30.80 36.11
N ALA A 33 -30.16 29.69 35.44
CA ALA A 33 -28.95 28.92 35.57
C ALA A 33 -27.84 29.61 34.78
N GLY A 34 -26.98 30.33 35.49
CA GLY A 34 -25.68 30.70 34.98
C GLY A 34 -24.94 29.44 34.59
N LEU A 35 -24.50 29.37 33.33
CA LEU A 35 -23.55 28.36 32.87
C LEU A 35 -22.29 28.49 33.72
N GLY A 36 -22.15 27.62 34.72
CA GLY A 36 -20.93 27.46 35.47
C GLY A 36 -19.82 27.07 34.49
N GLN A 37 -18.89 27.99 34.26
CA GLN A 37 -17.61 27.71 33.63
C GLN A 37 -16.95 26.59 34.46
N ALA A 38 -16.68 25.44 33.82
CA ALA A 38 -15.76 24.45 34.38
C ALA A 38 -14.45 25.15 34.76
N PRO A 39 -13.85 24.83 35.91
CA PRO A 39 -12.62 25.45 36.31
C PRO A 39 -11.56 25.16 35.25
N THR A 40 -11.15 26.19 34.50
CA THR A 40 -10.01 26.11 33.61
C THR A 40 -8.80 25.88 34.50
N ALA A 41 -8.21 24.70 34.42
CA ALA A 41 -6.90 24.42 35.00
C ALA A 41 -5.95 25.55 34.56
N PRO A 42 -5.11 26.09 35.45
CA PRO A 42 -4.20 27.15 35.10
C PRO A 42 -3.31 26.68 33.95
N THR A 43 -3.39 27.36 32.82
CA THR A 43 -2.57 27.07 31.62
C THR A 43 -1.12 27.36 31.97
N ALA A 44 -0.35 26.32 32.32
CA ALA A 44 1.08 26.45 32.56
C ALA A 44 1.77 26.85 31.24
N THR A 45 2.46 27.98 31.25
CA THR A 45 3.27 28.36 30.12
C THR A 45 4.57 27.54 30.09
N PRO A 46 5.11 27.20 28.89
CA PRO A 46 6.39 26.52 28.80
C PRO A 46 7.49 27.33 29.48
N ASP A 47 8.33 26.67 30.29
CA ASP A 47 9.39 27.32 31.07
C ASP A 47 10.56 27.75 30.17
N ALA A 48 10.77 29.04 29.99
CA ALA A 48 11.89 29.60 29.26
C ALA A 48 13.25 29.29 29.93
N GLY A 49 13.29 29.13 31.25
CA GLY A 49 14.48 28.74 32.00
C GLY A 49 15.02 27.37 31.60
N LEU A 50 14.13 26.43 31.24
CA LEU A 50 14.53 25.09 30.76
C LEU A 50 15.28 25.19 29.44
N THR A 51 14.78 25.99 28.48
CA THR A 51 15.48 26.18 27.19
C THR A 51 16.83 26.86 27.37
N GLN A 52 16.91 27.85 28.28
CA GLN A 52 18.15 28.53 28.56
C GLN A 52 19.19 27.58 29.19
N GLN A 53 18.78 26.76 30.14
CA GLN A 53 19.68 25.86 30.89
C GLN A 53 20.17 24.68 30.05
N TYR A 54 19.28 24.02 29.24
CA TYR A 54 19.59 22.76 28.60
C TYR A 54 19.74 22.81 27.08
N CYS A 55 19.22 23.87 26.41
CA CYS A 55 19.21 23.94 24.93
C CYS A 55 20.19 25.01 24.40
N GLN A 56 20.21 26.21 24.98
CA GLN A 56 21.01 27.34 24.48
C GLN A 56 22.52 27.14 24.65
N THR A 57 22.96 26.18 25.46
CA THR A 57 24.38 25.80 25.55
C THR A 57 24.95 25.39 24.18
N CYS A 58 24.13 24.72 23.33
CA CYS A 58 24.50 24.29 21.98
C CYS A 58 23.78 25.09 20.89
N HIS A 59 22.52 25.48 21.12
CA HIS A 59 21.67 26.19 20.16
C HIS A 59 21.62 27.67 20.46
N ASN A 60 22.79 28.35 20.37
CA ASN A 60 22.95 29.76 20.52
C ASN A 60 23.45 30.42 19.23
N ASN A 61 23.48 31.76 19.20
CA ASN A 61 23.87 32.53 18.01
C ASN A 61 25.33 32.31 17.56
N ARG A 62 26.20 31.86 18.47
CA ARG A 62 27.62 31.58 18.18
C ARG A 62 27.84 30.19 17.61
N LEU A 63 27.28 29.17 18.23
CA LEU A 63 27.52 27.75 17.83
C LEU A 63 26.55 27.26 16.74
N LYS A 64 25.28 27.67 16.80
CA LYS A 64 24.21 27.26 15.86
C LYS A 64 24.24 25.76 15.56
N THR A 65 24.42 24.92 16.60
CA THR A 65 24.50 23.48 16.42
C THR A 65 23.29 22.95 15.65
N GLY A 66 23.52 22.19 14.59
CA GLY A 66 22.44 21.72 13.68
C GLY A 66 21.76 22.85 12.89
N GLY A 67 22.43 24.00 12.72
CA GLY A 67 21.89 25.17 12.01
C GLY A 67 20.83 25.96 12.81
N LEU A 68 20.62 25.63 14.09
CA LEU A 68 19.57 26.19 14.94
C LEU A 68 20.11 27.06 16.06
N SER A 69 19.49 28.27 16.26
CA SER A 69 19.62 29.06 17.48
C SER A 69 18.27 29.20 18.15
N LEU A 70 18.23 28.97 19.47
CA LEU A 70 17.07 29.23 20.34
C LEU A 70 17.29 30.43 21.24
N GLU A 71 18.42 31.13 21.08
CA GLU A 71 18.76 32.34 21.86
C GLU A 71 17.82 33.49 21.48
N GLY A 72 17.17 34.08 22.47
CA GLY A 72 16.15 35.09 22.27
C GLY A 72 14.76 34.58 21.88
N MET A 73 14.58 33.25 21.69
CA MET A 73 13.27 32.65 21.40
C MET A 73 12.57 32.25 22.71
N ASN A 74 11.36 32.79 22.91
CA ASN A 74 10.53 32.48 24.06
C ASN A 74 9.58 31.31 23.73
N PRO A 75 9.64 30.16 24.41
CA PRO A 75 8.72 29.04 24.16
C PRO A 75 7.25 29.38 24.48
N ALA A 76 6.96 30.38 25.30
CA ALA A 76 5.61 30.89 25.54
C ALA A 76 5.02 31.58 24.31
N GLU A 77 5.87 32.07 23.40
CA GLU A 77 5.52 32.72 22.14
C GLU A 77 5.80 31.78 20.92
N ALA A 78 5.72 30.48 21.13
CA ALA A 78 6.04 29.47 20.10
C ALA A 78 5.24 29.64 18.79
N ALA A 79 4.08 30.26 18.86
CA ALA A 79 3.25 30.57 17.67
C ALA A 79 3.96 31.48 16.65
N ALA A 80 4.92 32.32 17.06
CA ALA A 80 5.67 33.19 16.17
C ALA A 80 6.73 32.43 15.32
N HIS A 81 7.11 31.24 15.76
CA HIS A 81 8.14 30.40 15.13
C HIS A 81 7.73 28.92 15.13
N THR A 82 6.55 28.62 14.61
CA THR A 82 5.94 27.28 14.62
C THR A 82 6.85 26.23 14.00
N ASP A 83 7.52 26.55 12.89
CA ASP A 83 8.43 25.65 12.18
C ASP A 83 9.64 25.20 13.02
N VAL A 84 10.13 26.07 13.90
CA VAL A 84 11.22 25.77 14.82
C VAL A 84 10.72 24.93 16.00
N TRP A 85 9.64 25.40 16.64
CA TRP A 85 9.15 24.74 17.86
C TRP A 85 8.53 23.37 17.62
N GLU A 86 7.92 23.12 16.46
CA GLU A 86 7.46 21.78 16.08
C GLU A 86 8.65 20.82 15.89
N LYS A 87 9.76 21.27 15.31
CA LYS A 87 11.00 20.48 15.25
C LYS A 87 11.56 20.19 16.65
N VAL A 88 11.48 21.16 17.57
CA VAL A 88 11.87 20.94 18.97
C VAL A 88 10.99 19.86 19.61
N VAL A 89 9.66 19.96 19.50
CA VAL A 89 8.71 18.94 19.99
C VAL A 89 9.08 17.56 19.44
N LEU A 90 9.28 17.45 18.13
CA LEU A 90 9.64 16.18 17.48
C LEU A 90 10.92 15.58 18.08
N LYS A 91 11.97 16.39 18.29
CA LYS A 91 13.24 15.91 18.85
C LYS A 91 13.15 15.55 20.33
N LEU A 92 12.32 16.25 21.09
CA LEU A 92 12.03 15.91 22.48
C LEU A 92 11.25 14.61 22.61
N ARG A 93 10.19 14.43 21.82
CA ARG A 93 9.39 13.19 21.77
C ARG A 93 10.20 11.97 21.34
N GLY A 94 11.10 12.15 20.36
CA GLY A 94 12.04 11.11 19.91
C GLY A 94 13.18 10.84 20.89
N GLY A 95 13.26 11.52 22.03
CA GLY A 95 14.34 11.37 23.00
C GLY A 95 15.73 11.77 22.46
N MET A 96 15.79 12.46 21.32
CA MET A 96 17.03 12.86 20.62
C MET A 96 17.68 14.08 21.27
N MET A 97 16.88 14.92 21.98
CA MET A 97 17.35 16.14 22.64
C MET A 97 16.89 16.20 24.10
N PRO A 98 17.72 16.76 25.00
CA PRO A 98 19.17 16.94 24.85
C PRO A 98 19.86 15.60 24.52
N PRO A 99 21.01 15.59 23.79
CA PRO A 99 21.67 14.33 23.42
C PRO A 99 22.05 13.48 24.65
N GLN A 100 22.01 12.14 24.51
CA GLN A 100 22.45 11.26 25.58
C GLN A 100 23.91 11.52 25.96
N GLY A 101 24.19 11.62 27.30
CA GLY A 101 25.48 11.96 27.84
C GLY A 101 25.67 13.46 28.10
N MET A 102 24.74 14.31 27.67
CA MET A 102 24.66 15.72 28.05
C MET A 102 23.72 15.91 29.25
N PRO A 103 23.86 17.02 30.03
CA PRO A 103 22.88 17.32 31.07
C PRO A 103 21.46 17.36 30.53
N ARG A 104 20.56 16.67 31.23
CA ARG A 104 19.14 16.57 30.84
C ARG A 104 18.26 16.89 32.05
N PRO A 105 17.07 17.48 31.83
CA PRO A 105 16.05 17.54 32.87
C PRO A 105 15.61 16.12 33.27
N ASP A 106 15.02 15.98 34.46
CA ASP A 106 14.32 14.72 34.76
C ASP A 106 13.16 14.50 33.80
N GLN A 107 12.79 13.23 33.59
CA GLN A 107 11.78 12.84 32.60
C GLN A 107 10.41 13.50 32.84
N PRO A 108 9.88 13.61 34.07
CA PRO A 108 8.63 14.35 34.31
C PRO A 108 8.71 15.85 33.96
N THR A 109 9.84 16.49 34.19
CA THR A 109 10.02 17.90 33.83
C THR A 109 10.10 18.11 32.31
N LEU A 110 10.81 17.22 31.61
CA LEU A 110 10.89 17.23 30.15
C LEU A 110 9.50 16.99 29.52
N GLU A 111 8.75 16.04 30.03
CA GLU A 111 7.39 15.73 29.59
C GLU A 111 6.44 16.91 29.79
N ARG A 112 6.43 17.52 30.97
CA ARG A 112 5.60 18.72 31.22
C ARG A 112 5.94 19.86 30.27
N PHE A 113 7.24 20.12 30.04
CA PHE A 113 7.69 21.16 29.09
C PHE A 113 7.15 20.86 27.67
N THR A 114 7.31 19.61 27.20
CA THR A 114 6.89 19.20 25.87
C THR A 114 5.37 19.33 25.70
N VAL A 115 4.59 18.87 26.69
CA VAL A 115 3.12 18.98 26.69
C VAL A 115 2.66 20.44 26.68
N ASN A 116 3.27 21.32 27.51
CA ASN A 116 2.92 22.72 27.53
C ASN A 116 3.24 23.42 26.20
N LEU A 117 4.35 23.05 25.56
CA LEU A 117 4.75 23.57 24.26
C LEU A 117 3.75 23.13 23.18
N GLU A 118 3.40 21.84 23.14
CA GLU A 118 2.35 21.30 22.24
C GLU A 118 1.02 22.03 22.43
N GLN A 119 0.58 22.25 23.67
CA GLN A 119 -0.67 22.97 23.96
C GLN A 119 -0.63 24.42 23.48
N THR A 120 0.53 25.07 23.57
CA THR A 120 0.70 26.44 23.08
C THR A 120 0.59 26.51 21.57
N LEU A 121 1.23 25.59 20.84
CA LEU A 121 1.15 25.44 19.38
C LEU A 121 -0.28 25.05 18.93
N ASN A 122 -0.93 24.13 19.64
CA ASN A 122 -2.31 23.73 19.33
C ASN A 122 -3.31 24.89 19.47
N ARG A 123 -3.18 25.72 20.53
CA ARG A 123 -4.04 26.91 20.71
C ARG A 123 -3.84 27.92 19.59
N ALA A 124 -2.61 28.14 19.16
CA ALA A 124 -2.31 29.05 18.04
C ALA A 124 -2.93 28.57 16.73
N ALA A 125 -2.80 27.29 16.43
CA ALA A 125 -3.39 26.69 15.22
C ALA A 125 -4.92 26.73 15.21
N LEU A 126 -5.58 26.59 16.37
CA LEU A 126 -7.04 26.74 16.47
C LEU A 126 -7.50 28.19 16.26
N ALA A 127 -6.70 29.19 16.66
CA ALA A 127 -7.02 30.60 16.46
C ALA A 127 -6.87 31.03 15.00
N THR A 128 -5.92 30.48 14.26
CA THR A 128 -5.64 30.80 12.86
C THR A 128 -5.48 29.53 12.05
N PRO A 129 -6.59 28.85 11.68
CA PRO A 129 -6.53 27.59 10.93
C PRO A 129 -5.88 27.77 9.55
N ASP A 130 -4.83 27.01 9.27
CA ASP A 130 -4.15 26.96 7.96
C ASP A 130 -4.24 25.55 7.36
N PRO A 131 -4.91 25.36 6.20
CA PRO A 131 -5.00 24.05 5.56
C PRO A 131 -3.70 23.60 4.88
N GLY A 132 -2.65 24.42 4.91
CA GLY A 132 -1.43 24.18 4.16
C GLY A 132 -1.62 24.44 2.65
N HIS A 133 -0.52 24.26 1.91
CA HIS A 133 -0.50 24.44 0.47
C HIS A 133 -0.65 23.09 -0.26
N LYS A 134 -1.59 23.01 -1.21
CA LYS A 134 -1.79 21.82 -2.04
C LYS A 134 -1.45 22.17 -3.50
N PRO A 135 -0.37 21.61 -4.07
CA PRO A 135 -0.05 21.79 -5.48
C PRO A 135 -1.06 21.06 -6.39
N VAL A 136 -1.05 21.41 -7.68
CA VAL A 136 -1.84 20.68 -8.69
C VAL A 136 -1.36 19.23 -8.72
N HIS A 137 -2.32 18.30 -8.61
CA HIS A 137 -2.04 16.89 -8.45
C HIS A 137 -2.39 16.12 -9.74
N ARG A 138 -1.37 15.60 -10.44
CA ARG A 138 -1.54 14.63 -11.53
C ARG A 138 -1.89 13.26 -10.93
N LEU A 139 -2.73 12.48 -11.61
CA LEU A 139 -2.90 11.07 -11.25
C LEU A 139 -1.55 10.36 -11.39
N ASN A 140 -1.13 9.61 -10.36
CA ASN A 140 -0.01 8.70 -10.51
C ASN A 140 -0.42 7.47 -11.32
N ARG A 141 0.54 6.62 -11.68
CA ARG A 141 0.31 5.44 -12.51
C ARG A 141 -0.79 4.52 -11.94
N THR A 142 -0.79 4.27 -10.65
CA THR A 142 -1.80 3.42 -9.98
C THR A 142 -3.18 4.08 -9.95
N GLU A 143 -3.28 5.37 -9.63
CA GLU A 143 -4.54 6.12 -9.66
C GLU A 143 -5.13 6.17 -11.08
N TYR A 144 -4.27 6.31 -12.10
CA TYR A 144 -4.68 6.28 -13.51
C TYR A 144 -5.27 4.91 -13.89
N GLY A 145 -4.59 3.80 -13.57
CA GLY A 145 -5.09 2.45 -13.84
C GLY A 145 -6.41 2.15 -13.14
N ASN A 146 -6.51 2.49 -11.85
CA ASN A 146 -7.75 2.34 -11.09
C ASN A 146 -8.89 3.19 -11.66
N ALA A 147 -8.59 4.43 -12.09
CA ALA A 147 -9.59 5.29 -12.72
C ALA A 147 -10.08 4.71 -14.07
N ILE A 148 -9.19 4.15 -14.88
CA ILE A 148 -9.53 3.45 -16.14
C ILE A 148 -10.42 2.25 -15.86
N ARG A 149 -10.04 1.37 -14.93
CA ARG A 149 -10.83 0.21 -14.53
C ARG A 149 -12.24 0.62 -14.11
N ASP A 150 -12.35 1.59 -13.22
CA ASP A 150 -13.65 2.02 -12.69
C ASP A 150 -14.50 2.79 -13.71
N LEU A 151 -13.86 3.52 -14.64
CA LEU A 151 -14.55 4.26 -15.70
C LEU A 151 -15.11 3.34 -16.78
N LEU A 152 -14.27 2.40 -17.25
CA LEU A 152 -14.50 1.63 -18.47
C LEU A 152 -14.78 0.13 -18.23
N ASP A 153 -14.67 -0.35 -16.99
CA ASP A 153 -14.78 -1.77 -16.64
C ASP A 153 -13.78 -2.64 -17.45
N ILE A 154 -12.53 -2.15 -17.52
CA ILE A 154 -11.43 -2.81 -18.19
C ILE A 154 -10.18 -2.74 -17.33
N ASP A 155 -9.51 -3.87 -17.19
CA ASP A 155 -8.27 -3.99 -16.45
C ASP A 155 -7.09 -3.97 -17.42
N VAL A 156 -6.17 -3.04 -17.22
CA VAL A 156 -4.97 -2.90 -18.07
C VAL A 156 -3.73 -2.82 -17.19
N ASP A 157 -2.65 -3.47 -17.59
CA ASP A 157 -1.38 -3.28 -16.91
C ASP A 157 -0.80 -1.90 -17.28
N VAL A 158 -0.98 -0.97 -16.36
CA VAL A 158 -0.49 0.41 -16.55
C VAL A 158 1.03 0.51 -16.47
N ALA A 159 1.74 -0.51 -15.98
CA ALA A 159 3.19 -0.53 -15.98
C ALA A 159 3.76 -0.68 -17.39
N ASP A 160 3.02 -1.31 -18.30
CA ASP A 160 3.38 -1.41 -19.71
C ASP A 160 3.11 -0.12 -20.47
N LEU A 161 2.27 0.77 -19.93
CA LEU A 161 1.81 1.98 -20.61
C LEU A 161 2.51 3.25 -20.14
N LEU A 162 2.85 3.33 -18.86
CA LEU A 162 3.36 4.53 -18.21
C LEU A 162 4.59 4.18 -17.35
N PRO A 163 5.58 5.08 -17.25
CA PRO A 163 6.74 4.89 -16.39
C PRO A 163 6.33 4.89 -14.91
N ALA A 164 7.25 4.43 -14.07
CA ALA A 164 7.09 4.58 -12.63
C ALA A 164 7.10 6.06 -12.24
N ASP A 165 6.33 6.41 -11.22
CA ASP A 165 6.31 7.75 -10.67
C ASP A 165 7.45 7.94 -9.66
N ASP A 166 7.90 9.19 -9.51
CA ASP A 166 8.84 9.57 -8.45
C ASP A 166 8.15 9.52 -7.08
N GLU A 167 8.92 9.11 -6.06
CA GLU A 167 8.46 9.01 -4.68
C GLU A 167 8.97 10.16 -3.83
N SER A 168 8.15 10.62 -2.90
CA SER A 168 8.52 11.58 -1.86
C SER A 168 7.74 11.30 -0.58
N HIS A 169 8.31 11.60 0.58
CA HIS A 169 7.70 11.31 1.88
C HIS A 169 7.22 9.85 2.06
N GLY A 170 7.82 8.91 1.30
CA GLY A 170 7.48 7.49 1.31
C GLY A 170 6.27 7.11 0.46
N PHE A 171 5.79 7.99 -0.42
CA PHE A 171 4.64 7.74 -1.30
C PHE A 171 4.85 8.26 -2.72
N ASP A 172 4.30 7.54 -3.70
CA ASP A 172 4.35 7.84 -5.14
C ASP A 172 3.19 8.74 -5.62
N ASN A 173 2.33 9.18 -4.70
CA ASN A 173 1.20 10.06 -5.00
C ASN A 173 1.40 11.52 -4.51
N ILE A 174 2.63 11.94 -4.27
CA ILE A 174 2.93 13.28 -3.78
C ILE A 174 2.99 14.28 -4.94
N ALA A 175 2.04 15.21 -4.96
CA ALA A 175 1.84 16.16 -6.07
C ALA A 175 3.11 16.96 -6.43
N GLY A 176 3.94 17.31 -5.44
CA GLY A 176 5.15 18.11 -5.66
C GLY A 176 6.22 17.45 -6.52
N VAL A 177 6.21 16.11 -6.64
CA VAL A 177 7.16 15.34 -7.48
C VAL A 177 6.52 14.76 -8.73
N LEU A 178 5.19 14.75 -8.84
CA LEU A 178 4.45 14.25 -10.00
C LEU A 178 4.49 15.24 -11.17
N ARG A 179 5.69 15.45 -11.74
CA ARG A 179 5.92 16.36 -12.86
C ARG A 179 5.42 15.76 -14.17
N VAL A 180 5.15 16.63 -15.16
CA VAL A 180 4.79 16.25 -16.52
C VAL A 180 5.88 16.70 -17.48
N SER A 181 6.55 15.74 -18.10
CA SER A 181 7.48 15.99 -19.23
C SER A 181 6.73 15.85 -20.56
N PRO A 182 7.25 16.42 -21.66
CA PRO A 182 6.71 16.17 -22.99
C PRO A 182 6.61 14.68 -23.33
N SER A 183 7.61 13.88 -22.98
CA SER A 183 7.61 12.43 -23.21
C SER A 183 6.49 11.73 -22.43
N LEU A 184 6.25 12.10 -21.17
CA LEU A 184 5.14 11.54 -20.38
C LEU A 184 3.77 11.90 -20.99
N LEU A 185 3.63 13.12 -21.56
CA LEU A 185 2.41 13.50 -22.26
C LEU A 185 2.16 12.63 -23.49
N GLU A 186 3.20 12.36 -24.28
CA GLU A 186 3.12 11.46 -25.44
C GLU A 186 2.70 10.04 -25.01
N GLN A 187 3.21 9.55 -23.88
CA GLN A 187 2.82 8.25 -23.33
C GLN A 187 1.36 8.23 -22.88
N TYR A 188 0.84 9.31 -22.25
CA TYR A 188 -0.60 9.40 -21.94
C TYR A 188 -1.46 9.38 -23.20
N LEU A 189 -1.04 10.06 -24.30
CA LEU A 189 -1.76 10.03 -25.58
C LEU A 189 -1.75 8.63 -26.20
N ALA A 190 -0.61 7.92 -26.14
CA ALA A 190 -0.48 6.54 -26.60
C ALA A 190 -1.35 5.58 -25.75
N ALA A 191 -1.29 5.71 -24.42
CA ALA A 191 -2.11 4.93 -23.49
C ALA A 191 -3.62 5.17 -23.74
N ALA A 192 -4.05 6.42 -23.89
CA ALA A 192 -5.44 6.76 -24.18
C ALA A 192 -5.93 6.12 -25.49
N ARG A 193 -5.06 6.09 -26.51
CA ARG A 193 -5.35 5.40 -27.79
C ARG A 193 -5.53 3.90 -27.59
N GLN A 194 -4.57 3.23 -26.94
CA GLN A 194 -4.59 1.79 -26.74
C GLN A 194 -5.77 1.35 -25.87
N ILE A 195 -6.02 2.07 -24.76
CA ILE A 195 -7.14 1.79 -23.85
C ILE A 195 -8.49 1.99 -24.56
N ALA A 196 -8.67 3.06 -25.33
CA ALA A 196 -9.90 3.31 -26.05
C ALA A 196 -10.16 2.22 -27.10
N SER A 197 -9.12 1.81 -27.85
CA SER A 197 -9.22 0.73 -28.84
C SER A 197 -9.62 -0.60 -28.19
N LEU A 198 -8.96 -0.94 -27.07
CA LEU A 198 -9.25 -2.16 -26.32
C LEU A 198 -10.67 -2.14 -25.69
N ALA A 199 -11.11 -0.98 -25.16
CA ALA A 199 -12.44 -0.83 -24.54
C ALA A 199 -13.60 -0.95 -25.54
N ILE A 200 -13.39 -0.49 -26.77
CA ILE A 200 -14.39 -0.57 -27.86
C ILE A 200 -14.29 -1.90 -28.62
N GLY A 201 -13.12 -2.55 -28.57
CA GLY A 201 -12.87 -3.78 -29.37
C GLY A 201 -12.64 -3.47 -30.84
N SER A 202 -12.02 -2.35 -31.17
CA SER A 202 -11.69 -1.95 -32.54
C SER A 202 -10.33 -2.43 -33.00
N ASP A 203 -9.49 -2.90 -32.06
CA ASP A 203 -8.15 -3.39 -32.36
C ASP A 203 -8.20 -4.74 -33.08
N ARG A 204 -7.63 -4.78 -34.26
CA ARG A 204 -7.54 -5.99 -35.12
C ARG A 204 -6.11 -6.39 -35.40
N ASP A 205 -5.16 -5.64 -34.89
CA ASP A 205 -3.74 -5.95 -35.07
C ASP A 205 -3.39 -7.23 -34.32
N VAL A 206 -2.70 -8.13 -35.00
CA VAL A 206 -2.21 -9.37 -34.39
C VAL A 206 -1.04 -9.03 -33.48
N VAL A 207 -1.25 -9.14 -32.19
CA VAL A 207 -0.25 -8.85 -31.15
C VAL A 207 0.12 -10.15 -30.43
N ARG A 208 1.40 -10.28 -30.06
CA ARG A 208 1.89 -11.36 -29.21
C ARG A 208 2.25 -10.79 -27.83
N LEU A 209 1.58 -11.28 -26.80
CA LEU A 209 1.90 -10.99 -25.41
C LEU A 209 2.49 -12.23 -24.75
N ALA A 210 3.53 -12.05 -23.94
CA ALA A 210 4.22 -13.11 -23.22
C ALA A 210 4.02 -12.93 -21.71
N TYR A 211 3.47 -13.94 -21.06
CA TYR A 211 3.29 -14.02 -19.61
C TYR A 211 4.37 -14.93 -19.03
N ARG A 212 5.29 -14.37 -18.23
CA ARG A 212 6.45 -15.08 -17.70
C ARG A 212 6.28 -15.46 -16.25
N ILE A 213 6.76 -16.65 -15.91
CA ILE A 213 6.94 -17.09 -14.52
C ILE A 213 8.32 -16.61 -14.07
N PRO A 214 8.44 -15.93 -12.91
CA PRO A 214 9.75 -15.59 -12.36
C PRO A 214 10.60 -16.85 -12.20
N PRO A 215 11.89 -16.82 -12.55
CA PRO A 215 12.74 -18.04 -12.54
C PRO A 215 12.99 -18.61 -11.14
N ASP A 216 12.76 -17.83 -10.09
CA ASP A 216 12.87 -18.23 -8.68
C ASP A 216 11.53 -18.70 -8.06
N ASP A 217 10.43 -18.77 -8.86
CA ASP A 217 9.17 -19.35 -8.41
C ASP A 217 9.25 -20.88 -8.46
N SER A 218 8.86 -21.55 -7.36
CA SER A 218 8.66 -23.00 -7.36
C SER A 218 7.48 -23.38 -8.25
N GLN A 219 7.65 -24.42 -9.06
CA GLN A 219 6.58 -25.00 -9.84
C GLN A 219 6.26 -26.46 -9.41
N GLU A 220 6.62 -26.83 -8.20
CA GLU A 220 6.30 -28.13 -7.61
C GLU A 220 4.94 -28.13 -6.94
N ASP A 221 4.52 -26.97 -6.43
CA ASP A 221 3.29 -26.80 -5.69
C ASP A 221 2.10 -26.48 -6.58
N HIS A 222 0.90 -26.61 -6.00
CA HIS A 222 -0.36 -26.23 -6.63
C HIS A 222 -0.49 -24.70 -6.67
N VAL A 223 -0.83 -24.16 -7.84
CA VAL A 223 -1.17 -22.74 -8.01
C VAL A 223 -2.66 -22.54 -7.75
N GLU A 224 -3.00 -21.66 -6.80
CA GLU A 224 -4.38 -21.38 -6.41
C GLU A 224 -5.22 -20.89 -7.61
N GLY A 225 -6.42 -21.46 -7.77
CA GLY A 225 -7.32 -21.19 -8.89
C GLY A 225 -7.13 -22.09 -10.11
N LEU A 226 -6.08 -22.90 -10.16
CA LEU A 226 -5.93 -23.98 -11.14
C LEU A 226 -6.64 -25.26 -10.67
N PRO A 227 -6.91 -26.25 -11.54
CA PRO A 227 -7.56 -27.50 -11.15
C PRO A 227 -6.81 -28.26 -10.06
N LEU A 228 -7.52 -28.85 -9.09
CA LEU A 228 -6.93 -29.71 -8.08
C LEU A 228 -6.21 -30.90 -8.72
N GLY A 229 -5.09 -31.33 -8.14
CA GLY A 229 -4.27 -32.41 -8.71
C GLY A 229 -3.33 -31.94 -9.81
N THR A 230 -3.09 -30.62 -9.90
CA THR A 230 -2.09 -30.01 -10.78
C THR A 230 -0.92 -29.44 -9.98
N ARG A 231 0.17 -29.10 -10.66
CA ARG A 231 1.35 -28.44 -10.09
C ARG A 231 1.92 -27.40 -11.05
N GLY A 232 2.55 -26.39 -10.50
CA GLY A 232 3.25 -25.36 -11.25
C GLY A 232 2.41 -24.70 -12.32
N GLY A 233 3.06 -23.98 -13.19
CA GLY A 233 2.39 -23.20 -14.22
C GLY A 233 1.94 -21.84 -13.72
N MET A 234 0.92 -21.30 -14.34
CA MET A 234 0.41 -19.98 -14.02
C MET A 234 -1.07 -19.81 -14.31
N LEU A 235 -1.71 -18.93 -13.57
CA LEU A 235 -3.06 -18.43 -13.82
C LEU A 235 -2.97 -16.92 -14.02
N PHE A 236 -3.38 -16.42 -15.18
CA PHE A 236 -3.32 -14.99 -15.49
C PHE A 236 -4.59 -14.52 -16.18
N LYS A 237 -4.92 -13.24 -15.96
CA LYS A 237 -6.03 -12.58 -16.63
C LYS A 237 -5.54 -11.99 -17.95
N HIS A 238 -6.23 -12.32 -19.06
CA HIS A 238 -6.01 -11.72 -20.36
C HIS A 238 -7.30 -11.08 -20.87
N ASN A 239 -7.19 -9.88 -21.44
CA ASN A 239 -8.32 -9.19 -22.02
C ASN A 239 -8.29 -9.34 -23.56
N PHE A 240 -9.16 -10.20 -24.10
CA PHE A 240 -9.25 -10.48 -25.53
C PHE A 240 -10.03 -9.34 -26.21
N PRO A 241 -9.44 -8.62 -27.18
CA PRO A 241 -10.08 -7.45 -27.78
C PRO A 241 -11.29 -7.79 -28.67
N GLN A 242 -11.34 -8.98 -29.26
CA GLN A 242 -12.39 -9.40 -30.19
C GLN A 242 -12.79 -10.86 -30.03
N ASP A 243 -14.01 -11.19 -30.43
CA ASP A 243 -14.42 -12.57 -30.73
C ASP A 243 -13.58 -13.08 -31.91
N ALA A 244 -12.60 -13.94 -31.63
CA ALA A 244 -11.60 -14.36 -32.61
C ALA A 244 -10.95 -15.68 -32.23
N LYS A 245 -10.03 -16.17 -33.07
CA LYS A 245 -9.12 -17.25 -32.69
C LYS A 245 -7.82 -16.66 -32.17
N TYR A 246 -7.24 -17.35 -31.17
CA TYR A 246 -5.97 -16.97 -30.54
C TYR A 246 -5.04 -18.17 -30.44
N ASP A 247 -3.77 -17.95 -30.72
CA ASP A 247 -2.73 -18.96 -30.52
C ASP A 247 -2.19 -18.87 -29.09
N PHE A 248 -2.21 -20.00 -28.40
CA PHE A 248 -1.56 -20.20 -27.12
C PHE A 248 -0.32 -21.04 -27.35
N GLY A 249 0.86 -20.53 -26.96
CA GLY A 249 2.13 -21.26 -27.06
C GLY A 249 2.78 -21.32 -25.69
N VAL A 250 2.91 -22.53 -25.13
CA VAL A 250 3.62 -22.75 -23.86
C VAL A 250 5.08 -23.04 -24.15
N ILE A 251 5.96 -22.29 -23.53
CA ILE A 251 7.42 -22.48 -23.65
C ILE A 251 7.94 -23.04 -22.34
N LEU A 252 8.60 -24.18 -22.39
CA LEU A 252 9.21 -24.79 -21.23
C LEU A 252 10.58 -24.18 -20.95
N LEU A 253 10.92 -24.13 -19.66
CA LEU A 253 12.21 -23.61 -19.20
C LEU A 253 13.36 -24.48 -19.72
N ARG A 254 14.39 -23.84 -20.23
CA ARG A 254 15.64 -24.44 -20.70
C ARG A 254 16.81 -23.93 -19.87
N ASN A 255 17.70 -24.80 -19.50
CA ASN A 255 18.95 -24.40 -18.89
C ASN A 255 19.91 -23.72 -19.90
N ILE A 256 21.07 -23.25 -19.45
CA ILE A 256 22.04 -22.50 -20.28
C ILE A 256 22.51 -23.27 -21.52
N VAL A 257 22.47 -24.61 -21.51
CA VAL A 257 22.86 -25.46 -22.64
C VAL A 257 21.68 -25.88 -23.52
N GLY A 258 20.47 -25.37 -23.21
CA GLY A 258 19.24 -25.65 -23.98
C GLY A 258 18.51 -26.93 -23.57
N TYR A 259 18.90 -27.56 -22.45
CA TYR A 259 18.28 -28.77 -21.94
C TYR A 259 16.99 -28.46 -21.17
N MET A 260 15.94 -29.26 -21.38
CA MET A 260 14.70 -29.27 -20.61
C MET A 260 14.75 -30.37 -19.58
N LYS A 261 14.47 -30.06 -18.30
CA LYS A 261 14.45 -31.04 -17.21
C LYS A 261 13.27 -32.00 -17.30
N GLY A 262 13.41 -33.18 -16.70
CA GLY A 262 12.32 -34.10 -16.45
C GLY A 262 11.72 -34.77 -17.67
N LEU A 263 12.40 -34.74 -18.81
CA LEU A 263 11.91 -35.39 -20.04
C LEU A 263 11.95 -36.92 -19.99
N GLU A 264 12.57 -37.52 -18.97
CA GLU A 264 12.61 -38.96 -18.74
C GLU A 264 11.21 -39.56 -18.52
N PHE A 265 10.28 -38.72 -18.06
CA PHE A 265 8.92 -39.14 -17.78
C PHE A 265 7.90 -38.34 -18.59
N ALA A 266 6.77 -38.99 -18.87
CA ALA A 266 5.64 -38.33 -19.54
C ALA A 266 4.90 -37.41 -18.56
N HIS A 267 4.69 -36.15 -18.94
CA HIS A 267 3.97 -35.15 -18.19
C HIS A 267 2.85 -34.55 -19.03
N LEU A 268 1.63 -34.56 -18.48
CA LEU A 268 0.45 -33.96 -19.15
C LEU A 268 0.43 -32.45 -18.84
N VAL A 269 0.46 -31.61 -19.88
CA VAL A 269 0.28 -30.16 -19.83
C VAL A 269 -1.15 -29.83 -20.23
N GLU A 270 -1.82 -28.97 -19.49
CA GLU A 270 -3.17 -28.51 -19.78
C GLU A 270 -3.21 -27.00 -19.93
N ILE A 271 -4.05 -26.50 -20.85
CA ILE A 271 -4.45 -25.09 -20.98
C ILE A 271 -5.94 -25.01 -20.71
N SER A 272 -6.34 -24.08 -19.84
CA SER A 272 -7.73 -23.79 -19.52
C SER A 272 -8.05 -22.31 -19.74
N ILE A 273 -9.32 -22.02 -20.06
CA ILE A 273 -9.87 -20.67 -20.11
C ILE A 273 -11.11 -20.67 -19.21
N ASP A 274 -11.14 -19.77 -18.22
CA ASP A 274 -12.19 -19.69 -17.18
C ASP A 274 -12.44 -21.04 -16.47
N GLY A 275 -11.37 -21.83 -16.28
CA GLY A 275 -11.41 -23.14 -15.65
C GLY A 275 -11.85 -24.28 -16.58
N GLU A 276 -12.27 -24.00 -17.82
CA GLU A 276 -12.59 -25.02 -18.81
C GLU A 276 -11.32 -25.41 -19.60
N ARG A 277 -11.00 -26.71 -19.65
CA ARG A 277 -9.85 -27.23 -20.39
C ARG A 277 -10.09 -27.13 -21.89
N VAL A 278 -9.26 -26.32 -22.58
CA VAL A 278 -9.32 -26.11 -24.03
C VAL A 278 -8.26 -26.89 -24.79
N PHE A 279 -7.19 -27.33 -24.11
CA PHE A 279 -6.11 -28.11 -24.73
C PHE A 279 -5.40 -28.97 -23.67
N ALA A 280 -4.90 -30.13 -24.11
CA ALA A 280 -4.01 -30.97 -23.32
C ALA A 280 -3.08 -31.77 -24.22
N THR A 281 -1.82 -31.89 -23.84
CA THR A 281 -0.82 -32.70 -24.55
C THR A 281 0.25 -33.21 -23.60
N THR A 282 0.93 -34.27 -23.99
CA THR A 282 2.01 -34.87 -23.18
C THR A 282 3.36 -34.43 -23.70
N VAL A 283 4.28 -34.11 -22.76
CA VAL A 283 5.69 -33.82 -23.01
C VAL A 283 6.54 -34.80 -22.21
N GLY A 284 7.71 -35.11 -22.70
CA GLY A 284 8.61 -36.10 -22.08
C GLY A 284 8.20 -37.55 -22.42
N GLY A 285 8.84 -38.48 -21.71
CA GLY A 285 8.78 -39.91 -21.99
C GLY A 285 9.89 -40.36 -22.96
N ASP A 286 9.96 -41.67 -23.24
CA ASP A 286 11.05 -42.30 -23.99
C ASP A 286 11.41 -41.63 -25.33
N ALA A 287 10.42 -41.10 -26.04
CA ALA A 287 10.64 -40.49 -27.35
C ALA A 287 11.34 -39.12 -27.22
N ASP A 288 10.82 -38.24 -26.38
CA ASP A 288 11.35 -36.92 -26.16
C ASP A 288 12.74 -36.97 -25.47
N ASN A 289 12.88 -37.89 -24.52
CA ASN A 289 14.16 -38.12 -23.86
C ASN A 289 15.26 -38.57 -24.82
N ARG A 290 14.99 -39.58 -25.66
CA ARG A 290 15.97 -40.01 -26.68
C ARG A 290 16.27 -38.95 -27.74
N GLU A 291 15.32 -38.11 -28.10
CA GLU A 291 15.55 -36.98 -29.01
C GLU A 291 16.42 -35.92 -28.34
N SER A 292 16.15 -35.62 -27.06
CA SER A 292 16.97 -34.69 -26.26
C SER A 292 18.40 -35.17 -26.13
N ASP A 293 18.66 -36.45 -25.92
CA ASP A 293 19.99 -37.04 -25.88
C ASP A 293 20.75 -36.90 -27.22
N ARG A 294 20.05 -36.88 -28.35
CA ARG A 294 20.62 -36.70 -29.68
C ARG A 294 20.87 -35.24 -30.02
N ASN A 295 19.88 -34.40 -29.80
CA ASN A 295 19.89 -32.98 -30.09
C ASN A 295 18.89 -32.20 -29.23
N MET A 296 19.38 -31.63 -28.12
CA MET A 296 18.58 -30.91 -27.15
C MET A 296 17.74 -29.76 -27.77
N SER A 297 18.35 -29.00 -28.65
CA SER A 297 17.67 -27.85 -29.29
C SER A 297 16.55 -28.28 -30.23
N GLU A 298 16.73 -29.36 -30.98
CA GLU A 298 15.72 -29.89 -31.89
C GLU A 298 14.55 -30.51 -31.11
N ALA A 299 14.84 -31.28 -30.06
CA ALA A 299 13.83 -31.83 -29.16
C ALA A 299 13.00 -30.71 -28.51
N ALA A 300 13.66 -29.68 -28.02
CA ALA A 300 13.00 -28.52 -27.43
C ALA A 300 12.07 -27.80 -28.43
N ASN A 301 12.50 -27.58 -29.66
CA ASN A 301 11.69 -26.93 -30.67
C ASN A 301 10.45 -27.80 -31.06
N LYS A 302 10.61 -29.12 -31.17
CA LYS A 302 9.49 -30.03 -31.43
C LYS A 302 8.47 -30.05 -30.28
N ILE A 303 8.92 -29.94 -29.03
CA ILE A 303 8.08 -29.84 -27.87
C ILE A 303 7.31 -28.50 -27.91
N ASP A 304 7.98 -27.37 -28.17
CA ASP A 304 7.34 -26.05 -28.25
C ASP A 304 6.28 -25.99 -29.36
N GLU A 305 6.53 -26.62 -30.53
CA GLU A 305 5.54 -26.71 -31.60
C GLU A 305 4.32 -27.54 -31.19
N ARG A 306 4.52 -28.61 -30.44
CA ARG A 306 3.44 -29.47 -29.92
C ARG A 306 2.64 -28.78 -28.81
N LEU A 307 3.26 -27.86 -28.07
CA LEU A 307 2.65 -27.04 -27.03
C LEU A 307 1.95 -25.77 -27.56
N LYS A 308 1.73 -25.70 -28.87
CA LYS A 308 1.03 -24.60 -29.51
C LYS A 308 -0.33 -25.00 -30.01
N VAL A 309 -1.36 -24.23 -29.67
CA VAL A 309 -2.76 -24.51 -30.08
C VAL A 309 -3.48 -23.22 -30.44
N ARG A 310 -4.33 -23.27 -31.45
CA ARG A 310 -5.24 -22.19 -31.85
C ARG A 310 -6.66 -22.47 -31.36
N VAL A 311 -7.20 -21.58 -30.50
CA VAL A 311 -8.49 -21.73 -29.84
C VAL A 311 -9.41 -20.55 -30.16
N PRO A 312 -10.72 -20.75 -30.47
CA PRO A 312 -11.68 -19.65 -30.52
C PRO A 312 -11.96 -19.13 -29.11
N VAL A 313 -11.85 -17.83 -28.90
CA VAL A 313 -12.10 -17.17 -27.61
C VAL A 313 -13.06 -16.00 -27.82
N LYS A 314 -13.96 -15.79 -26.86
CA LYS A 314 -14.84 -14.61 -26.83
C LYS A 314 -14.06 -13.37 -26.41
N ALA A 315 -14.54 -12.20 -26.85
CA ALA A 315 -13.98 -10.92 -26.41
C ALA A 315 -14.27 -10.67 -24.92
N GLY A 316 -13.33 -10.01 -24.25
CA GLY A 316 -13.44 -9.62 -22.86
C GLY A 316 -12.34 -10.21 -21.98
N PRO A 317 -12.42 -9.95 -20.68
CA PRO A 317 -11.46 -10.48 -19.71
C PRO A 317 -11.75 -11.97 -19.43
N HIS A 318 -10.75 -12.82 -19.60
CA HIS A 318 -10.79 -14.25 -19.28
C HIS A 318 -9.59 -14.65 -18.43
N MET A 319 -9.78 -15.66 -17.58
CA MET A 319 -8.70 -16.30 -16.82
C MET A 319 -8.09 -17.42 -17.64
N VAL A 320 -6.81 -17.31 -17.96
CA VAL A 320 -6.04 -18.32 -18.69
C VAL A 320 -5.17 -19.08 -17.72
N GLY A 321 -5.37 -20.37 -17.60
CA GLY A 321 -4.58 -21.28 -16.78
C GLY A 321 -3.71 -22.20 -17.63
N VAL A 322 -2.44 -22.35 -17.26
CA VAL A 322 -1.54 -23.35 -17.87
C VAL A 322 -0.82 -24.08 -16.75
N THR A 323 -0.85 -25.42 -16.75
CA THR A 323 -0.33 -26.21 -15.63
C THR A 323 0.03 -27.64 -16.05
N PHE A 324 0.79 -28.32 -15.20
CA PHE A 324 1.04 -29.75 -15.32
C PHE A 324 0.08 -30.54 -14.42
N VAL A 325 -0.44 -31.64 -14.92
CA VAL A 325 -1.17 -32.62 -14.10
C VAL A 325 -0.14 -33.41 -13.28
N ARG A 326 -0.36 -33.51 -11.97
CA ARG A 326 0.52 -34.29 -11.08
C ARG A 326 0.48 -35.77 -11.47
N ARG A 327 1.65 -36.40 -11.53
CA ARG A 327 1.77 -37.89 -11.74
C ARG A 327 1.55 -38.64 -10.45
N ASN A 328 1.85 -38.06 -9.31
CA ASN A 328 1.70 -38.60 -7.97
C ASN A 328 1.10 -37.52 -7.06
N SER A 329 0.12 -37.91 -6.28
CA SER A 329 -0.51 -37.04 -5.28
C SER A 329 0.13 -37.14 -3.88
N ALA A 330 1.17 -37.95 -3.71
CA ALA A 330 1.90 -37.95 -2.45
C ALA A 330 2.65 -36.62 -2.28
N GLU A 331 2.38 -35.96 -1.18
CA GLU A 331 3.08 -34.74 -0.82
C GLU A 331 4.41 -35.08 -0.13
N SER A 332 5.46 -34.32 -0.42
CA SER A 332 6.72 -34.39 0.32
C SER A 332 6.65 -33.50 1.52
N ASP A 333 6.98 -34.02 2.70
CA ASP A 333 7.15 -33.24 3.92
C ASP A 333 8.55 -32.61 4.02
N GLU A 334 9.43 -32.86 3.05
CA GLU A 334 10.77 -32.29 3.01
C GLU A 334 10.71 -30.79 2.66
N PRO A 335 11.51 -29.95 3.34
CA PRO A 335 11.63 -28.55 2.94
C PRO A 335 12.26 -28.44 1.56
N LEU A 336 11.78 -27.49 0.75
CA LEU A 336 12.36 -27.20 -0.56
C LEU A 336 13.86 -26.91 -0.44
N GLN A 337 14.67 -27.70 -1.13
CA GLN A 337 16.12 -27.53 -1.10
C GLN A 337 16.51 -26.31 -1.96
N ALA A 338 17.51 -25.53 -1.50
CA ALA A 338 17.97 -24.35 -2.23
C ALA A 338 18.46 -24.65 -3.66
N HIS A 339 19.02 -25.84 -3.86
CA HIS A 339 19.53 -26.29 -5.17
C HIS A 339 18.41 -26.74 -6.13
N GLU A 340 17.21 -26.98 -5.65
CA GLU A 340 16.03 -27.28 -6.47
C GLU A 340 15.43 -26.01 -7.08
N ARG A 341 15.88 -24.83 -6.64
CA ARG A 341 15.58 -23.57 -7.29
C ARG A 341 16.35 -23.50 -8.61
N ASP A 342 15.70 -23.00 -9.64
CA ASP A 342 16.23 -22.99 -11.00
C ASP A 342 17.36 -21.99 -11.27
N HIS A 343 18.08 -21.59 -10.25
CA HIS A 343 19.31 -20.80 -10.40
C HIS A 343 20.54 -21.62 -10.79
N ASP A 344 20.49 -22.94 -10.64
CA ASP A 344 21.60 -23.78 -11.10
C ASP A 344 21.47 -24.02 -12.61
N LEU A 345 22.23 -23.25 -13.37
CA LEU A 345 22.31 -23.30 -14.81
C LEU A 345 22.80 -24.66 -15.36
N GLN A 346 23.36 -25.51 -14.51
CA GLN A 346 23.89 -26.83 -14.86
C GLN A 346 23.03 -27.97 -14.31
N ASN A 347 22.01 -27.70 -13.50
CA ASN A 347 21.17 -28.74 -12.99
C ASN A 347 20.35 -29.39 -14.12
N MET A 348 20.56 -30.69 -14.32
CA MET A 348 19.90 -31.52 -15.34
C MET A 348 18.72 -32.33 -14.77
N ASN A 349 18.62 -32.42 -13.44
CA ASN A 349 17.60 -33.22 -12.74
C ASN A 349 16.39 -32.38 -12.38
N GLY A 350 15.25 -33.04 -12.18
CA GLY A 350 14.02 -32.41 -11.71
C GLY A 350 12.82 -32.65 -12.63
N ILE A 351 11.89 -31.72 -12.62
CA ILE A 351 10.64 -31.76 -13.37
C ILE A 351 10.63 -30.69 -14.46
N PRO A 352 9.83 -30.86 -15.54
CA PRO A 352 9.69 -29.81 -16.53
C PRO A 352 8.94 -28.62 -15.93
N LEU A 353 9.42 -27.44 -16.29
CA LEU A 353 8.91 -26.16 -15.78
C LEU A 353 8.49 -25.28 -16.95
N ILE A 354 7.47 -24.43 -16.75
CA ILE A 354 7.05 -23.44 -17.73
C ILE A 354 7.89 -22.18 -17.55
N ASP A 355 8.48 -21.67 -18.62
CA ASP A 355 9.17 -20.36 -18.63
C ASP A 355 8.15 -19.25 -18.88
N HIS A 356 7.35 -19.38 -19.96
CA HIS A 356 6.32 -18.40 -20.28
C HIS A 356 5.22 -18.96 -21.18
N VAL A 357 4.12 -18.23 -21.23
CA VAL A 357 2.98 -18.49 -22.12
C VAL A 357 2.81 -17.31 -23.07
N ASN A 358 2.81 -17.59 -24.37
CA ASN A 358 2.51 -16.60 -25.39
C ASN A 358 1.03 -16.67 -25.77
N VAL A 359 0.35 -15.53 -25.80
CA VAL A 359 -0.97 -15.36 -26.39
C VAL A 359 -0.82 -14.48 -27.63
N THR A 360 -1.18 -15.00 -28.81
CA THR A 360 -1.05 -14.28 -30.09
C THR A 360 -2.40 -14.22 -30.79
N GLY A 361 -2.80 -13.06 -31.24
CA GLY A 361 -4.06 -12.81 -31.96
C GLY A 361 -4.46 -11.35 -31.94
N PRO A 362 -5.66 -11.02 -32.44
CA PRO A 362 -6.75 -11.89 -32.92
C PRO A 362 -6.52 -12.41 -34.35
N PHE A 363 -6.96 -13.65 -34.62
CA PHE A 363 -7.05 -14.22 -35.95
C PHE A 363 -8.53 -14.48 -36.29
N ASP A 364 -8.91 -14.32 -37.56
CA ASP A 364 -10.27 -14.57 -38.03
C ASP A 364 -11.35 -13.89 -37.16
N ALA A 365 -11.09 -12.62 -36.83
CA ALA A 365 -11.96 -11.85 -35.94
C ALA A 365 -13.38 -11.67 -36.53
N THR A 366 -14.41 -11.96 -35.70
CA THR A 366 -15.82 -11.86 -36.08
C THR A 366 -16.49 -10.60 -35.52
N GLY A 367 -15.84 -9.88 -34.61
CA GLY A 367 -16.33 -8.60 -34.10
C GLY A 367 -15.92 -8.33 -32.65
N PRO A 368 -16.30 -7.16 -32.11
CA PRO A 368 -15.86 -6.71 -30.79
C PRO A 368 -16.52 -7.45 -29.61
N GLY A 369 -17.46 -8.36 -29.90
CA GLY A 369 -18.18 -9.12 -28.87
C GLY A 369 -19.03 -8.25 -27.90
N ASP A 370 -19.58 -8.89 -26.86
CA ASP A 370 -20.35 -8.25 -25.80
C ASP A 370 -19.52 -8.21 -24.50
N THR A 371 -18.55 -7.28 -24.45
CA THR A 371 -17.65 -7.16 -23.31
C THR A 371 -18.24 -6.33 -22.16
N PRO A 372 -17.76 -6.48 -20.90
CA PRO A 372 -18.14 -5.59 -19.80
C PRO A 372 -17.91 -4.10 -20.13
N SER A 373 -16.79 -3.79 -20.78
CA SER A 373 -16.44 -2.43 -21.19
C SER A 373 -17.45 -1.86 -22.18
N ARG A 374 -17.81 -2.61 -23.20
CA ARG A 374 -18.83 -2.18 -24.18
C ARG A 374 -20.20 -1.96 -23.52
N ARG A 375 -20.65 -2.86 -22.64
CA ARG A 375 -21.90 -2.66 -21.87
C ARG A 375 -21.87 -1.40 -21.00
N ARG A 376 -20.69 -1.08 -20.45
CA ARG A 376 -20.47 0.13 -19.62
C ARG A 376 -20.51 1.42 -20.42
N ILE A 377 -20.00 1.39 -21.67
CA ILE A 377 -19.88 2.55 -22.55
C ILE A 377 -21.17 2.76 -23.35
N PHE A 378 -21.67 1.73 -24.04
CA PHE A 378 -22.80 1.83 -24.97
C PHE A 378 -24.14 1.76 -24.23
N THR A 379 -24.57 2.88 -23.66
CA THR A 379 -25.86 3.01 -22.95
C THR A 379 -27.06 3.22 -23.87
N CYS A 380 -26.83 3.33 -25.18
CA CYS A 380 -27.83 3.33 -26.26
C CYS A 380 -27.26 2.68 -27.51
N LYS A 381 -28.14 2.28 -28.45
CA LYS A 381 -27.75 1.65 -29.74
C LYS A 381 -27.97 2.62 -30.88
N ALA A 382 -26.96 2.79 -31.72
CA ALA A 382 -27.06 3.54 -32.97
C ALA A 382 -28.04 2.84 -33.96
N GLY A 383 -28.76 3.61 -34.77
CA GLY A 383 -29.62 3.07 -35.81
C GLY A 383 -30.86 2.31 -35.35
N ALA A 384 -31.16 2.21 -34.06
CA ALA A 384 -32.37 1.57 -33.55
C ALA A 384 -33.60 2.49 -33.80
N GLN A 385 -34.48 2.09 -34.74
CA GLN A 385 -35.78 2.75 -34.98
C GLN A 385 -35.72 4.27 -35.27
N GLY A 386 -34.75 4.72 -36.12
CA GLY A 386 -34.64 6.13 -36.53
C GLY A 386 -34.05 7.05 -35.47
N ALA A 387 -33.37 6.48 -34.45
CA ALA A 387 -32.63 7.25 -33.46
C ALA A 387 -31.46 8.01 -34.10
N ASP A 388 -31.32 9.29 -33.75
CA ASP A 388 -30.16 10.11 -34.15
C ASP A 388 -28.88 9.57 -33.52
N ASP A 389 -27.99 9.03 -34.35
CA ASP A 389 -26.66 8.51 -33.94
C ASP A 389 -25.86 9.54 -33.16
N THR A 390 -25.95 10.83 -33.55
CA THR A 390 -25.24 11.93 -32.89
C THR A 390 -25.79 12.18 -31.47
N ALA A 391 -27.13 12.11 -31.30
CA ALA A 391 -27.73 12.23 -29.96
C ALA A 391 -27.33 11.06 -29.03
N CYS A 392 -27.29 9.84 -29.57
CA CYS A 392 -26.83 8.68 -28.82
C CYS A 392 -25.32 8.82 -28.46
N ALA A 393 -24.47 9.20 -29.42
CA ALA A 393 -23.06 9.43 -29.18
C ALA A 393 -22.81 10.51 -28.11
N ARG A 394 -23.53 11.63 -28.19
CA ARG A 394 -23.44 12.70 -27.18
C ARG A 394 -23.84 12.18 -25.80
N LYS A 395 -24.90 11.38 -25.68
CA LYS A 395 -25.31 10.77 -24.39
C LYS A 395 -24.21 9.87 -23.82
N ILE A 396 -23.63 8.98 -24.64
CA ILE A 396 -22.54 8.08 -24.26
C ILE A 396 -21.34 8.89 -23.76
N LEU A 397 -20.82 9.79 -24.60
CA LEU A 397 -19.58 10.54 -24.32
C LEU A 397 -19.77 11.53 -23.15
N THR A 398 -20.96 12.13 -23.00
CA THR A 398 -21.27 12.98 -21.83
C THR A 398 -21.26 12.17 -20.54
N ASN A 399 -21.80 10.95 -20.53
CA ASN A 399 -21.78 10.10 -19.35
C ASN A 399 -20.35 9.69 -18.96
N VAL A 400 -19.54 9.31 -19.94
CA VAL A 400 -18.13 8.98 -19.72
C VAL A 400 -17.34 10.20 -19.25
N ALA A 401 -17.46 11.34 -19.93
CA ALA A 401 -16.75 12.57 -19.58
C ALA A 401 -17.11 13.08 -18.17
N ARG A 402 -18.40 13.05 -17.78
CA ARG A 402 -18.85 13.45 -16.43
C ARG A 402 -18.15 12.62 -15.33
N ARG A 403 -18.04 11.32 -15.53
CA ARG A 403 -17.37 10.42 -14.58
C ARG A 403 -15.86 10.62 -14.60
N ALA A 404 -15.26 10.75 -15.79
CA ALA A 404 -13.83 10.96 -15.96
C ALA A 404 -13.37 12.30 -15.35
N TYR A 405 -14.08 13.37 -15.63
CA TYR A 405 -13.75 14.71 -15.13
C TYR A 405 -14.22 14.95 -13.67
N ARG A 406 -15.03 14.02 -13.13
CA ARG A 406 -15.51 14.05 -11.74
C ARG A 406 -16.36 15.28 -11.39
N HIS A 407 -16.93 15.94 -12.39
CA HIS A 407 -17.83 17.11 -12.23
C HIS A 407 -18.86 17.14 -13.36
N PRO A 408 -19.96 17.91 -13.21
CA PRO A 408 -20.89 18.16 -14.31
C PRO A 408 -20.15 18.75 -15.50
N VAL A 409 -20.39 18.19 -16.70
CA VAL A 409 -19.78 18.67 -17.94
C VAL A 409 -20.64 19.72 -18.60
N THR A 410 -19.99 20.71 -19.22
CA THR A 410 -20.63 21.81 -19.95
C THR A 410 -20.65 21.54 -21.46
N ASN A 411 -21.39 22.36 -22.24
CA ASN A 411 -21.30 22.26 -23.69
C ASN A 411 -19.90 22.52 -24.23
N ALA A 412 -19.16 23.45 -23.62
CA ALA A 412 -17.76 23.73 -23.99
C ALA A 412 -16.82 22.52 -23.73
N ASP A 413 -17.11 21.70 -22.74
CA ASP A 413 -16.37 20.45 -22.51
C ASP A 413 -16.65 19.41 -23.60
N MET A 414 -17.91 19.38 -24.08
CA MET A 414 -18.34 18.36 -25.04
C MET A 414 -18.11 18.73 -26.51
N GLU A 415 -17.94 20.00 -26.83
CA GLU A 415 -17.70 20.44 -28.19
C GLU A 415 -16.49 19.77 -28.85
N PRO A 416 -15.26 19.79 -28.26
CA PRO A 416 -14.10 19.11 -28.83
C PRO A 416 -14.27 17.58 -28.83
N VAL A 417 -14.94 16.99 -27.84
CA VAL A 417 -15.20 15.54 -27.77
C VAL A 417 -16.14 15.11 -28.92
N MET A 418 -17.18 15.89 -29.22
CA MET A 418 -18.08 15.60 -30.32
C MET A 418 -17.43 15.85 -31.67
N ALA A 419 -16.55 16.83 -31.81
CA ALA A 419 -15.76 17.03 -33.04
C ALA A 419 -14.88 15.80 -33.35
N MET A 420 -14.26 15.20 -32.32
CA MET A 420 -13.48 13.96 -32.47
C MET A 420 -14.38 12.76 -32.83
N TYR A 421 -15.58 12.68 -32.24
CA TYR A 421 -16.57 11.67 -32.63
C TYR A 421 -16.94 11.78 -34.13
N GLU A 422 -17.28 12.98 -34.62
CA GLU A 422 -17.64 13.17 -36.04
C GLU A 422 -16.49 12.83 -36.98
N ALA A 423 -15.25 13.20 -36.62
CA ALA A 423 -14.07 12.84 -37.38
C ALA A 423 -13.86 11.31 -37.43
N GLY A 424 -14.11 10.60 -36.34
CA GLY A 424 -14.04 9.14 -36.28
C GLY A 424 -15.16 8.46 -37.07
N ARG A 425 -16.38 8.95 -36.94
CA ARG A 425 -17.55 8.45 -37.68
C ARG A 425 -17.39 8.60 -39.19
N THR A 426 -16.93 9.74 -39.65
CA THR A 426 -16.71 10.02 -41.09
C THR A 426 -15.63 9.12 -41.72
N SER A 427 -14.57 8.78 -40.95
CA SER A 427 -13.49 7.89 -41.43
C SER A 427 -13.75 6.42 -41.22
N GLY A 428 -14.82 6.02 -40.53
CA GLY A 428 -15.14 4.65 -40.11
C GLY A 428 -16.63 4.42 -39.91
N ASN A 429 -17.02 4.18 -38.66
CA ASN A 429 -18.40 3.89 -38.25
C ASN A 429 -18.74 4.52 -36.90
N PHE A 430 -19.90 4.22 -36.34
CA PHE A 430 -20.32 4.73 -35.03
C PHE A 430 -19.29 4.41 -33.92
N ASP A 431 -18.83 3.16 -33.86
CA ASP A 431 -17.86 2.70 -32.84
C ASP A 431 -16.53 3.45 -32.97
N ALA A 432 -16.03 3.69 -34.20
CA ALA A 432 -14.82 4.48 -34.45
C ALA A 432 -14.97 5.94 -34.03
N GLY A 433 -16.19 6.50 -34.15
CA GLY A 433 -16.53 7.82 -33.61
C GLY A 433 -16.45 7.84 -32.07
N ILE A 434 -17.09 6.87 -31.39
CA ILE A 434 -17.05 6.75 -29.92
C ILE A 434 -15.61 6.56 -29.44
N GLU A 435 -14.82 5.73 -30.11
CA GLU A 435 -13.42 5.50 -29.76
C GLU A 435 -12.61 6.79 -29.78
N ARG A 436 -12.70 7.59 -30.87
CA ARG A 436 -11.95 8.86 -30.97
C ARG A 436 -12.41 9.88 -29.91
N GLY A 437 -13.71 9.98 -29.64
CA GLY A 437 -14.23 10.80 -28.55
C GLY A 437 -13.69 10.35 -27.19
N LEU A 438 -13.65 9.04 -26.95
CA LEU A 438 -13.11 8.45 -25.72
C LEU A 438 -11.60 8.75 -25.57
N ARG A 439 -10.79 8.63 -26.64
CA ARG A 439 -9.35 8.99 -26.62
C ARG A 439 -9.14 10.42 -26.09
N LEU A 440 -9.95 11.37 -26.56
CA LEU A 440 -9.83 12.75 -26.10
C LEU A 440 -10.23 12.89 -24.62
N VAL A 441 -11.26 12.19 -24.15
CA VAL A 441 -11.66 12.21 -22.74
C VAL A 441 -10.52 11.69 -21.86
N LEU A 442 -9.87 10.59 -22.24
CA LEU A 442 -8.79 9.97 -21.46
C LEU A 442 -7.47 10.75 -21.48
N ALA A 443 -7.25 11.58 -22.51
CA ALA A 443 -6.07 12.45 -22.62
C ALA A 443 -6.32 13.86 -22.06
N ASN A 444 -7.55 14.18 -21.65
CA ASN A 444 -7.89 15.53 -21.20
C ASN A 444 -7.26 15.85 -19.85
N PRO A 445 -6.68 17.06 -19.67
CA PRO A 445 -6.18 17.49 -18.36
C PRO A 445 -7.20 17.38 -17.23
N LYS A 446 -8.50 17.55 -17.48
CA LYS A 446 -9.56 17.36 -16.48
C LYS A 446 -9.70 15.92 -15.99
N PHE A 447 -9.26 14.92 -16.78
CA PHE A 447 -9.13 13.54 -16.34
C PHE A 447 -7.81 13.32 -15.61
N LEU A 448 -6.70 13.73 -16.22
CA LEU A 448 -5.34 13.45 -15.77
C LEU A 448 -4.95 14.17 -14.47
N PHE A 449 -5.61 15.31 -14.15
CA PHE A 449 -5.30 16.10 -12.96
C PHE A 449 -6.48 16.22 -12.02
N ARG A 450 -6.19 16.21 -10.72
CA ARG A 450 -7.13 16.51 -9.64
C ARG A 450 -7.10 18.02 -9.37
N THR A 451 -7.83 18.77 -10.18
CA THR A 451 -7.91 20.24 -10.07
C THR A 451 -8.96 20.67 -9.06
N GLU A 452 -8.69 21.75 -8.36
CA GLU A 452 -9.58 22.41 -7.43
C GLU A 452 -9.66 23.90 -7.77
N THR A 453 -10.84 24.50 -7.63
CA THR A 453 -11.04 25.93 -7.87
C THR A 453 -10.27 26.75 -6.84
N ALA A 454 -9.33 27.58 -7.26
CA ALA A 454 -8.58 28.41 -6.35
C ALA A 454 -9.51 29.40 -5.62
N PRO A 455 -9.38 29.59 -4.29
CA PRO A 455 -10.07 30.67 -3.60
C PRO A 455 -9.46 32.05 -3.92
N ALA A 456 -10.11 33.12 -3.52
CA ALA A 456 -9.54 34.47 -3.66
C ALA A 456 -8.19 34.55 -2.91
N ARG A 457 -7.25 35.35 -3.42
CA ARG A 457 -5.92 35.52 -2.80
C ARG A 457 -6.04 35.92 -1.32
N GLY A 458 -5.23 35.31 -0.48
CA GLY A 458 -5.18 35.56 0.96
C GLY A 458 -6.37 35.02 1.74
N THR A 459 -7.26 34.24 1.09
CA THR A 459 -8.41 33.64 1.77
C THR A 459 -8.28 32.13 1.91
N VAL A 460 -8.85 31.61 2.98
CA VAL A 460 -9.08 30.18 3.18
C VAL A 460 -10.56 29.91 2.88
N ALA A 461 -10.84 28.95 2.01
CA ALA A 461 -12.19 28.60 1.64
C ALA A 461 -12.43 27.08 1.77
N ARG A 462 -13.68 26.72 1.98
CA ARG A 462 -14.06 25.30 1.98
C ARG A 462 -13.99 24.70 0.56
N VAL A 463 -13.53 23.47 0.47
CA VAL A 463 -13.60 22.69 -0.76
C VAL A 463 -15.08 22.41 -1.08
N ASN A 464 -15.51 22.64 -2.32
CA ASN A 464 -16.88 22.30 -2.70
C ASN A 464 -17.14 20.79 -2.67
N ASP A 465 -18.38 20.37 -2.57
CA ASP A 465 -18.75 18.97 -2.36
C ASP A 465 -18.24 18.04 -3.48
N VAL A 466 -18.17 18.51 -4.72
CA VAL A 466 -17.71 17.72 -5.88
C VAL A 466 -16.20 17.51 -5.83
N GLU A 467 -15.43 18.56 -5.56
CA GLU A 467 -13.99 18.47 -5.33
C GLU A 467 -13.69 17.61 -4.08
N PHE A 468 -14.52 17.76 -3.04
CA PHE A 468 -14.41 16.96 -1.81
C PHE A 468 -14.68 15.47 -2.05
N ALA A 469 -15.67 15.11 -2.89
CA ALA A 469 -15.92 13.75 -3.33
C ALA A 469 -14.70 13.15 -4.05
N SER A 470 -14.02 13.95 -4.89
CA SER A 470 -12.77 13.55 -5.53
C SER A 470 -11.65 13.33 -4.50
N ARG A 471 -11.44 14.26 -3.54
CA ARG A 471 -10.45 14.04 -2.46
C ARG A 471 -10.71 12.74 -1.72
N LEU A 472 -11.96 12.49 -1.32
CA LEU A 472 -12.37 11.33 -0.54
C LEU A 472 -12.17 10.02 -1.31
N SER A 473 -12.56 9.97 -2.60
CA SER A 473 -12.42 8.75 -3.40
C SER A 473 -10.97 8.40 -3.69
N PHE A 474 -10.13 9.38 -4.01
CA PHE A 474 -8.69 9.11 -4.20
C PHE A 474 -7.99 8.74 -2.90
N PHE A 475 -8.43 9.28 -1.77
CA PHE A 475 -7.89 8.86 -0.47
C PHE A 475 -8.23 7.41 -0.15
N LEU A 476 -9.50 6.99 -0.28
CA LEU A 476 -9.96 5.67 0.19
C LEU A 476 -9.87 4.57 -0.89
N TRP A 477 -9.97 4.93 -2.18
CA TRP A 477 -10.04 4.00 -3.29
C TRP A 477 -8.90 4.16 -4.32
N SER A 478 -8.08 5.21 -4.20
CA SER A 478 -7.09 5.59 -5.22
C SER A 478 -7.69 5.64 -6.63
N SER A 479 -8.93 6.08 -6.75
CA SER A 479 -9.73 6.06 -7.98
C SER A 479 -10.77 7.18 -7.99
N ILE A 480 -11.45 7.30 -9.15
CA ILE A 480 -12.58 8.24 -9.33
C ILE A 480 -13.75 7.92 -8.40
N PRO A 481 -14.55 8.94 -7.99
CA PRO A 481 -15.77 8.72 -7.23
C PRO A 481 -16.81 7.93 -8.02
N ASP A 482 -17.57 7.10 -7.32
CA ASP A 482 -18.69 6.37 -7.89
C ASP A 482 -19.93 7.26 -8.05
N GLU A 483 -20.97 6.73 -8.67
CA GLU A 483 -22.19 7.47 -8.98
C GLU A 483 -22.96 7.91 -7.73
N GLU A 484 -22.93 7.10 -6.65
CA GLU A 484 -23.58 7.47 -5.38
C GLU A 484 -22.89 8.68 -4.76
N LEU A 485 -21.57 8.65 -4.69
CA LEU A 485 -20.77 9.73 -4.09
C LEU A 485 -20.91 11.03 -4.90
N LEU A 486 -20.84 10.93 -6.26
CA LEU A 486 -21.05 12.08 -7.15
C LEU A 486 -22.46 12.67 -7.01
N THR A 487 -23.49 11.83 -6.86
CA THR A 487 -24.88 12.29 -6.70
C THR A 487 -25.06 13.02 -5.36
N VAL A 488 -24.56 12.48 -4.27
CA VAL A 488 -24.59 13.12 -2.94
C VAL A 488 -23.86 14.46 -2.96
N ALA A 489 -22.69 14.50 -3.61
CA ALA A 489 -21.90 15.73 -3.78
C ALA A 489 -22.62 16.80 -4.62
N ALA A 490 -23.21 16.41 -5.76
CA ALA A 490 -23.97 17.33 -6.62
C ALA A 490 -25.21 17.93 -5.92
N GLN A 491 -25.78 17.22 -4.93
CA GLN A 491 -26.87 17.72 -4.11
C GLN A 491 -26.41 18.63 -2.94
N GLY A 492 -25.11 18.88 -2.77
CA GLY A 492 -24.56 19.67 -1.67
C GLY A 492 -24.74 19.02 -0.29
N LYS A 493 -24.88 17.68 -0.23
CA LYS A 493 -25.17 16.94 1.01
C LYS A 493 -23.94 16.31 1.66
N LEU A 494 -22.81 16.25 0.95
CA LEU A 494 -21.60 15.57 1.44
C LEU A 494 -21.00 16.28 2.65
N ASN A 495 -21.25 17.57 2.79
CA ASN A 495 -20.84 18.39 3.93
C ASN A 495 -21.63 18.15 5.22
N GLN A 496 -22.75 17.43 5.17
CA GLN A 496 -23.56 17.13 6.34
C GLN A 496 -22.87 16.02 7.15
N PRO A 497 -22.59 16.20 8.46
CA PRO A 497 -21.78 15.25 9.25
C PRO A 497 -22.28 13.81 9.21
N ALA A 498 -23.60 13.60 9.32
CA ALA A 498 -24.18 12.25 9.27
C ALA A 498 -24.06 11.60 7.88
N MET A 499 -24.20 12.40 6.81
CA MET A 499 -24.04 11.91 5.44
C MET A 499 -22.58 11.58 5.15
N LEU A 500 -21.66 12.44 5.56
CA LEU A 500 -20.21 12.19 5.42
C LEU A 500 -19.79 10.90 6.11
N GLU A 501 -20.22 10.72 7.35
CA GLU A 501 -19.92 9.48 8.11
C GLU A 501 -20.52 8.24 7.43
N LYS A 502 -21.76 8.33 6.91
CA LYS A 502 -22.39 7.25 6.16
C LYS A 502 -21.56 6.89 4.92
N GLN A 503 -21.12 7.89 4.15
CA GLN A 503 -20.33 7.65 2.94
C GLN A 503 -18.95 7.05 3.27
N ILE A 504 -18.26 7.54 4.30
CA ILE A 504 -16.96 6.98 4.73
C ILE A 504 -17.11 5.51 5.13
N LYS A 505 -18.10 5.17 5.95
CA LYS A 505 -18.36 3.78 6.35
C LYS A 505 -18.66 2.88 5.15
N ARG A 506 -19.50 3.35 4.23
CA ARG A 506 -19.78 2.64 2.98
C ARG A 506 -18.50 2.41 2.17
N MET A 507 -17.70 3.46 1.98
CA MET A 507 -16.48 3.41 1.18
C MET A 507 -15.41 2.51 1.79
N LEU A 508 -15.28 2.47 3.10
CA LEU A 508 -14.37 1.54 3.79
C LEU A 508 -14.84 0.08 3.70
N ALA A 509 -16.16 -0.15 3.63
CA ALA A 509 -16.71 -1.50 3.43
C ALA A 509 -16.66 -1.97 1.98
N ASP A 510 -16.53 -1.06 1.00
CA ASP A 510 -16.44 -1.38 -0.42
C ASP A 510 -15.14 -2.12 -0.75
N PRO A 511 -15.16 -3.15 -1.65
CA PRO A 511 -13.94 -3.82 -2.11
C PRO A 511 -12.85 -2.88 -2.60
N LYS A 512 -13.18 -1.74 -3.20
CA LYS A 512 -12.21 -0.74 -3.68
C LYS A 512 -11.31 -0.17 -2.59
N SER A 513 -11.73 -0.20 -1.32
CA SER A 513 -10.88 0.23 -0.21
C SER A 513 -9.65 -0.66 0.00
N ARG A 514 -9.56 -1.82 -0.70
CA ARG A 514 -8.32 -2.60 -0.84
C ARG A 514 -7.16 -1.71 -1.33
N ALA A 515 -7.44 -0.63 -2.05
CA ALA A 515 -6.45 0.38 -2.44
C ALA A 515 -5.67 0.96 -1.25
N LEU A 516 -6.27 1.05 -0.04
CA LEU A 516 -5.52 1.44 1.17
C LEU A 516 -4.48 0.39 1.58
N VAL A 517 -4.73 -0.88 1.30
CA VAL A 517 -3.75 -1.96 1.54
C VAL A 517 -2.65 -1.91 0.48
N ASP A 518 -3.06 -1.95 -0.80
CA ASP A 518 -2.14 -2.11 -1.93
C ASP A 518 -1.27 -0.86 -2.18
N ASN A 519 -1.78 0.34 -1.86
CA ASN A 519 -1.08 1.60 -2.09
C ASN A 519 -0.57 2.23 -0.80
N PHE A 520 -1.44 2.51 0.18
CA PHE A 520 -1.01 3.16 1.41
C PHE A 520 -0.13 2.23 2.26
N ALA A 521 -0.66 1.08 2.72
CA ALA A 521 0.05 0.22 3.65
C ALA A 521 1.33 -0.37 3.03
N SER A 522 1.28 -0.79 1.75
CA SER A 522 2.44 -1.39 1.09
C SER A 522 3.60 -0.41 0.90
N GLN A 523 3.32 0.89 0.75
CA GLN A 523 4.35 1.92 0.70
C GLN A 523 4.82 2.32 2.10
N TRP A 524 3.89 2.64 3.02
CA TRP A 524 4.22 2.99 4.40
C TRP A 524 5.10 1.94 5.08
N LEU A 525 4.77 0.65 4.92
CA LEU A 525 5.48 -0.47 5.54
C LEU A 525 6.67 -0.96 4.70
N LEU A 526 6.98 -0.32 3.57
CA LEU A 526 8.05 -0.65 2.62
C LEU A 526 7.90 -2.04 1.96
N LEU A 527 6.68 -2.61 1.87
CA LEU A 527 6.44 -3.94 1.29
C LEU A 527 6.81 -4.00 -0.21
N ARG A 528 6.75 -2.87 -0.93
CA ARG A 528 7.20 -2.79 -2.33
C ARG A 528 8.67 -3.13 -2.49
N ASN A 529 9.50 -2.85 -1.48
CA ASN A 529 10.94 -3.12 -1.49
C ASN A 529 11.26 -4.62 -1.39
N LEU A 530 10.31 -5.45 -0.94
CA LEU A 530 10.49 -6.91 -0.94
C LEU A 530 10.85 -7.43 -2.35
N LYS A 531 10.30 -6.84 -3.41
CA LYS A 531 10.56 -7.26 -4.80
C LYS A 531 12.04 -7.09 -5.19
N SER A 532 12.70 -6.05 -4.72
CA SER A 532 14.11 -5.75 -5.03
C SER A 532 15.09 -6.25 -3.97
N HIS A 533 14.58 -6.67 -2.79
CA HIS A 533 15.43 -7.22 -1.74
C HIS A 533 15.70 -8.70 -2.01
N VAL A 534 16.97 -9.04 -2.23
CA VAL A 534 17.41 -10.39 -2.58
C VAL A 534 18.35 -10.90 -1.48
N PRO A 535 17.83 -11.64 -0.47
CA PRO A 535 18.68 -12.33 0.51
C PRO A 535 19.64 -13.29 -0.17
N THR A 536 20.89 -13.33 0.32
CA THR A 536 21.96 -14.18 -0.24
C THR A 536 21.60 -15.66 -0.02
N PRO A 537 21.52 -16.48 -1.07
CA PRO A 537 21.11 -17.90 -0.93
C PRO A 537 22.01 -18.72 0.00
N GLY A 538 23.31 -18.39 0.08
CA GLY A 538 24.24 -19.08 0.98
C GLY A 538 23.98 -18.81 2.47
N ASP A 539 23.44 -17.63 2.80
CA ASP A 539 23.12 -17.24 4.19
C ASP A 539 21.66 -17.59 4.55
N PHE A 540 20.75 -17.54 3.56
CA PHE A 540 19.31 -17.76 3.72
C PHE A 540 18.80 -18.77 2.68
N PRO A 541 19.20 -20.06 2.78
CA PRO A 541 18.88 -21.06 1.76
C PRO A 541 17.38 -21.33 1.60
N ASN A 542 16.57 -21.10 2.64
CA ASN A 542 15.12 -21.31 2.63
C ASN A 542 14.33 -20.13 2.09
N PHE A 543 14.98 -19.01 1.71
CA PHE A 543 14.30 -17.86 1.13
C PHE A 543 14.18 -18.00 -0.40
N ASP A 544 12.98 -17.86 -0.92
CA ASP A 544 12.64 -17.88 -2.34
C ASP A 544 11.57 -16.85 -2.67
N ASN A 545 11.15 -16.78 -3.93
CA ASN A 545 10.11 -15.83 -4.33
C ASN A 545 8.74 -16.17 -3.75
N GLU A 546 8.43 -17.45 -3.53
CA GLU A 546 7.19 -17.84 -2.86
C GLU A 546 7.16 -17.33 -1.42
N LEU A 547 8.22 -17.51 -0.64
CA LEU A 547 8.32 -16.98 0.72
C LEU A 547 8.21 -15.45 0.73
N ARG A 548 8.81 -14.77 -0.25
CA ARG A 548 8.67 -13.30 -0.44
C ARG A 548 7.21 -12.89 -0.65
N GLN A 549 6.47 -13.61 -1.47
CA GLN A 549 5.06 -13.35 -1.75
C GLN A 549 4.17 -13.61 -0.54
N VAL A 550 4.39 -14.72 0.18
CA VAL A 550 3.58 -15.02 1.37
C VAL A 550 3.86 -14.05 2.52
N PHE A 551 5.09 -13.53 2.67
CA PHE A 551 5.38 -12.43 3.59
C PHE A 551 4.58 -11.17 3.28
N ARG A 552 4.51 -10.80 2.01
CA ARG A 552 3.73 -9.67 1.57
C ARG A 552 2.25 -9.89 1.84
N THR A 553 1.72 -11.03 1.46
CA THR A 553 0.30 -11.40 1.62
C THR A 553 -0.10 -11.42 3.09
N GLU A 554 0.74 -11.96 3.99
CA GLU A 554 0.51 -11.91 5.44
C GLU A 554 0.24 -10.49 5.93
N THR A 555 1.15 -9.58 5.61
CA THR A 555 1.08 -8.19 6.10
C THR A 555 -0.09 -7.43 5.49
N GLU A 556 -0.38 -7.66 4.20
CA GLU A 556 -1.53 -7.09 3.52
C GLU A 556 -2.85 -7.56 4.15
N MET A 557 -3.02 -8.87 4.38
CA MET A 557 -4.21 -9.43 5.03
C MET A 557 -4.33 -8.97 6.48
N PHE A 558 -3.22 -8.83 7.18
CA PHE A 558 -3.20 -8.36 8.56
C PHE A 558 -3.66 -6.91 8.67
N PHE A 559 -3.14 -6.02 7.82
CA PHE A 559 -3.60 -4.63 7.74
C PHE A 559 -5.07 -4.55 7.30
N GLU A 560 -5.46 -5.33 6.29
CA GLU A 560 -6.84 -5.38 5.81
C GLU A 560 -7.82 -5.82 6.90
N ALA A 561 -7.46 -6.80 7.73
CA ALA A 561 -8.29 -7.24 8.85
C ALA A 561 -8.50 -6.12 9.89
N VAL A 562 -7.45 -5.33 10.22
CA VAL A 562 -7.59 -4.19 11.12
C VAL A 562 -8.53 -3.14 10.53
N MET A 563 -8.43 -2.86 9.23
CA MET A 563 -9.28 -1.91 8.53
C MET A 563 -10.74 -2.39 8.41
N ARG A 564 -10.95 -3.62 7.90
CA ARG A 564 -12.29 -4.17 7.60
C ARG A 564 -13.12 -4.47 8.84
N GLU A 565 -12.46 -4.95 9.90
CA GLU A 565 -13.11 -5.27 11.18
C GLU A 565 -13.22 -4.04 12.10
N ASP A 566 -12.77 -2.88 11.61
CA ASP A 566 -12.73 -1.62 12.34
C ASP A 566 -12.07 -1.77 13.74
N ARG A 567 -10.93 -2.44 13.76
CA ARG A 567 -10.17 -2.69 14.97
C ARG A 567 -9.36 -1.46 15.37
N SER A 568 -8.77 -1.54 16.59
CA SER A 568 -7.78 -0.56 17.00
C SER A 568 -6.57 -0.59 16.09
N VAL A 569 -6.06 0.57 15.65
CA VAL A 569 -4.80 0.64 14.92
C VAL A 569 -3.62 0.13 15.75
N LEU A 570 -3.74 0.11 17.08
CA LEU A 570 -2.75 -0.45 17.99
C LEU A 570 -2.60 -1.98 17.85
N ASP A 571 -3.62 -2.66 17.28
CA ASP A 571 -3.53 -4.08 16.96
C ASP A 571 -2.40 -4.36 15.94
N LEU A 572 -2.06 -3.39 15.09
CA LEU A 572 -0.89 -3.50 14.20
C LEU A 572 0.42 -3.77 14.96
N LEU A 573 0.51 -3.31 16.21
CA LEU A 573 1.68 -3.56 17.08
C LEU A 573 1.49 -4.76 18.02
N ASN A 574 0.25 -5.08 18.43
CA ASN A 574 0.04 -5.98 19.58
C ASN A 574 -0.94 -7.13 19.34
N ALA A 575 -1.52 -7.29 18.16
CA ALA A 575 -2.44 -8.40 17.89
C ALA A 575 -1.81 -9.77 18.16
N ASP A 576 -2.61 -10.68 18.72
CA ASP A 576 -2.23 -12.06 19.01
C ASP A 576 -2.61 -13.03 17.89
N TYR A 577 -2.77 -12.53 16.67
CA TYR A 577 -3.07 -13.32 15.47
C TYR A 577 -2.29 -12.82 14.27
N THR A 578 -2.13 -13.70 13.27
CA THR A 578 -1.67 -13.35 11.93
C THR A 578 -2.36 -14.22 10.88
N PHE A 579 -1.95 -14.11 9.62
CA PHE A 579 -2.46 -14.89 8.50
C PHE A 579 -1.32 -15.71 7.89
N VAL A 580 -1.48 -17.01 7.80
CA VAL A 580 -0.47 -17.93 7.24
C VAL A 580 -1.11 -18.96 6.33
N ASN A 581 -0.35 -19.37 5.32
CA ASN A 581 -0.50 -20.64 4.62
C ASN A 581 0.52 -21.66 5.16
N GLU A 582 0.59 -22.86 4.59
CA GLU A 582 1.53 -23.89 5.01
C GLU A 582 2.99 -23.44 4.91
N ARG A 583 3.39 -22.82 3.80
CA ARG A 583 4.76 -22.32 3.55
C ARG A 583 5.23 -21.37 4.64
N LEU A 584 4.38 -20.40 4.99
CA LEU A 584 4.67 -19.41 6.02
C LEU A 584 4.61 -20.01 7.43
N ALA A 585 3.66 -20.92 7.66
CA ALA A 585 3.54 -21.59 8.96
C ALA A 585 4.77 -22.44 9.28
N ARG A 586 5.30 -23.17 8.30
CA ARG A 586 6.59 -23.91 8.43
C ARG A 586 7.75 -22.98 8.76
N HIS A 587 7.85 -21.86 8.05
CA HIS A 587 8.89 -20.86 8.29
C HIS A 587 8.85 -20.26 9.70
N TYR A 588 7.62 -20.06 10.24
CA TYR A 588 7.42 -19.52 11.61
C TYR A 588 7.41 -20.59 12.71
N GLY A 589 7.46 -21.88 12.35
CA GLY A 589 7.33 -22.98 13.30
C GLY A 589 5.90 -23.11 13.88
N ILE A 590 4.86 -22.70 13.13
CA ILE A 590 3.45 -22.81 13.51
C ILE A 590 2.93 -24.18 13.04
N PRO A 591 2.52 -25.09 13.97
CA PRO A 591 2.09 -26.42 13.59
C PRO A 591 0.65 -26.46 13.06
N ASN A 592 0.29 -27.56 12.38
CA ASN A 592 -1.07 -27.90 11.96
C ASN A 592 -1.71 -26.91 10.97
N VAL A 593 -0.92 -26.32 10.09
CA VAL A 593 -1.38 -25.52 8.96
C VAL A 593 -0.92 -26.21 7.68
N TYR A 594 -1.88 -26.58 6.81
CA TYR A 594 -1.62 -27.32 5.57
C TYR A 594 -2.28 -26.62 4.38
N GLY A 595 -1.64 -26.70 3.22
CA GLY A 595 -2.11 -26.17 1.95
C GLY A 595 -1.81 -24.68 1.70
N SER A 596 -2.04 -24.25 0.46
CA SER A 596 -1.70 -22.90 -0.05
C SER A 596 -2.61 -21.78 0.48
N GLN A 597 -3.79 -22.11 1.00
CA GLN A 597 -4.79 -21.13 1.42
C GLN A 597 -4.41 -20.43 2.73
N PHE A 598 -4.41 -19.11 2.73
CA PHE A 598 -4.20 -18.32 3.94
C PHE A 598 -5.38 -18.41 4.91
N ARG A 599 -5.05 -18.53 6.19
CA ARG A 599 -6.02 -18.54 7.29
C ARG A 599 -5.51 -17.76 8.49
N ARG A 600 -6.45 -17.19 9.25
CA ARG A 600 -6.11 -16.53 10.50
C ARG A 600 -5.72 -17.58 11.54
N VAL A 601 -4.57 -17.41 12.16
CA VAL A 601 -4.07 -18.25 13.25
C VAL A 601 -3.76 -17.39 14.48
N LYS A 602 -3.94 -18.00 15.65
CA LYS A 602 -3.55 -17.35 16.91
C LYS A 602 -2.05 -17.53 17.11
N ILE A 603 -1.36 -16.42 17.39
CA ILE A 603 0.07 -16.44 17.72
C ILE A 603 0.24 -16.85 19.18
N THR A 604 0.82 -18.01 19.42
CA THR A 604 1.16 -18.53 20.76
C THR A 604 2.53 -18.03 21.23
N ASN A 605 3.45 -17.79 20.28
CA ASN A 605 4.75 -17.19 20.54
C ASN A 605 4.61 -15.67 20.64
N GLU A 606 4.73 -15.10 21.85
CA GLU A 606 4.57 -13.66 22.08
C GLU A 606 5.59 -12.80 21.34
N GLU A 607 6.80 -13.31 21.04
CA GLU A 607 7.84 -12.58 20.32
C GLU A 607 7.38 -12.15 18.92
N ARG A 608 6.50 -12.95 18.28
CA ARG A 608 6.06 -12.74 16.90
C ARG A 608 4.79 -11.90 16.74
N ARG A 609 4.25 -11.33 17.83
CA ARG A 609 3.02 -10.53 17.75
C ARG A 609 3.22 -9.21 17.02
N GLY A 610 2.22 -8.83 16.19
CA GLY A 610 2.17 -7.57 15.43
C GLY A 610 3.21 -7.46 14.32
N LEU A 611 3.27 -6.29 13.68
CA LEU A 611 4.15 -6.01 12.53
C LEU A 611 5.63 -6.31 12.81
N LEU A 612 6.11 -6.06 14.03
CA LEU A 612 7.52 -6.26 14.39
C LEU A 612 7.96 -7.74 14.35
N GLY A 613 7.01 -8.68 14.37
CA GLY A 613 7.28 -10.11 14.25
C GLY A 613 7.06 -10.69 12.86
N GLN A 614 6.62 -9.89 11.88
CA GLN A 614 6.34 -10.37 10.54
C GLN A 614 7.59 -10.44 9.66
N GLY A 615 7.71 -11.51 8.87
CA GLY A 615 8.84 -11.75 7.99
C GLY A 615 9.06 -10.65 6.97
N SER A 616 8.00 -10.03 6.46
CA SER A 616 8.07 -8.90 5.54
C SER A 616 8.88 -7.73 6.09
N ILE A 617 8.54 -7.28 7.31
CA ILE A 617 9.19 -6.13 7.97
C ILE A 617 10.63 -6.47 8.33
N LEU A 618 10.85 -7.66 8.87
CA LEU A 618 12.19 -8.13 9.26
C LEU A 618 13.12 -8.25 8.05
N THR A 619 12.59 -8.67 6.91
CA THR A 619 13.35 -8.82 5.65
C THR A 619 13.70 -7.47 5.04
N VAL A 620 12.73 -6.57 4.83
CA VAL A 620 13.01 -5.25 4.22
C VAL A 620 13.88 -4.33 5.09
N THR A 621 14.05 -4.68 6.37
CA THR A 621 14.90 -3.96 7.33
C THR A 621 16.21 -4.71 7.63
N SER A 622 16.60 -5.65 6.77
CA SER A 622 17.85 -6.38 6.84
C SER A 622 18.76 -6.07 5.63
N GLN A 623 20.00 -6.50 5.70
CA GLN A 623 20.92 -6.53 4.56
C GLN A 623 20.77 -7.88 3.83
N PRO A 624 21.18 -8.00 2.56
CA PRO A 624 21.09 -9.27 1.84
C PRO A 624 21.75 -10.46 2.55
N ASN A 625 22.85 -10.24 3.25
CA ASN A 625 23.66 -11.29 3.88
C ASN A 625 23.54 -11.33 5.42
N ARG A 626 22.83 -10.41 6.05
CA ARG A 626 22.76 -10.33 7.52
C ARG A 626 21.64 -9.40 8.00
N THR A 627 21.34 -9.47 9.29
CA THR A 627 20.48 -8.51 9.98
C THR A 627 21.08 -7.10 10.04
N SER A 628 20.24 -6.10 10.27
CA SER A 628 20.67 -4.73 10.48
C SER A 628 19.88 -4.04 11.60
N PRO A 629 20.40 -4.06 12.85
CA PRO A 629 19.77 -3.30 13.95
C PRO A 629 19.56 -1.83 13.62
N VAL A 630 20.47 -1.25 12.83
CA VAL A 630 20.37 0.15 12.38
C VAL A 630 19.14 0.38 11.52
N LEU A 631 18.91 -0.45 10.49
CA LEU A 631 17.73 -0.33 9.61
C LEU A 631 16.45 -0.66 10.37
N ARG A 632 16.44 -1.68 11.23
CA ARG A 632 15.30 -2.02 12.08
C ARG A 632 14.93 -0.89 13.03
N GLY A 633 15.93 -0.32 13.71
CA GLY A 633 15.73 0.80 14.62
C GLY A 633 15.28 2.08 13.90
N LYS A 634 15.86 2.37 12.72
CA LYS A 634 15.44 3.47 11.85
C LYS A 634 13.98 3.30 11.45
N TRP A 635 13.59 2.11 11.00
CA TRP A 635 12.22 1.82 10.58
C TRP A 635 11.22 2.02 11.72
N ILE A 636 11.54 1.60 12.96
CA ILE A 636 10.70 1.82 14.14
C ILE A 636 10.55 3.32 14.43
N LEU A 637 11.65 4.09 14.38
CA LEU A 637 11.61 5.54 14.58
C LEU A 637 10.73 6.24 13.53
N GLU A 638 10.81 5.84 12.25
CA GLU A 638 10.11 6.48 11.14
C GLU A 638 8.64 6.06 11.02
N ASN A 639 8.34 4.77 11.25
CA ASN A 639 7.04 4.18 10.91
C ASN A 639 6.19 3.82 12.13
N VAL A 640 6.76 3.80 13.34
CA VAL A 640 6.04 3.54 14.59
C VAL A 640 6.03 4.77 15.50
N LEU A 641 7.16 5.43 15.67
CA LEU A 641 7.31 6.56 16.60
C LEU A 641 7.17 7.94 15.93
N GLY A 642 7.21 8.03 14.59
CA GLY A 642 7.12 9.30 13.85
C GLY A 642 8.26 10.28 14.15
N THR A 643 9.42 9.77 14.56
CA THR A 643 10.59 10.59 14.95
C THR A 643 11.81 10.19 14.12
N PRO A 644 11.81 10.46 12.80
CA PRO A 644 12.88 10.04 11.91
C PRO A 644 14.25 10.57 12.37
N PRO A 645 15.31 9.73 12.33
CA PRO A 645 16.66 10.21 12.56
C PRO A 645 17.07 11.16 11.42
N PRO A 646 18.03 12.06 11.66
CA PRO A 646 18.58 12.86 10.58
C PRO A 646 19.22 11.95 9.51
N PRO A 647 19.31 12.41 8.25
CA PRO A 647 19.98 11.66 7.21
C PRO A 647 21.44 11.36 7.61
N PRO A 648 22.01 10.23 7.19
CA PRO A 648 23.40 9.92 7.48
C PRO A 648 24.33 10.96 6.87
N LEU A 649 25.47 11.18 7.52
CA LEU A 649 26.49 12.05 6.98
C LEU A 649 27.01 11.50 5.64
N PRO A 650 27.46 12.34 4.71
CA PRO A 650 28.08 11.86 3.48
C PRO A 650 29.35 11.07 3.80
N ASN A 651 29.60 10.00 3.03
CA ASN A 651 30.78 9.15 3.10
C ASN A 651 30.95 8.38 4.43
N VAL A 652 29.86 7.99 5.11
CA VAL A 652 29.93 7.06 6.25
C VAL A 652 30.37 5.69 5.73
N PRO A 653 31.49 5.13 6.23
CA PRO A 653 31.91 3.79 5.82
C PRO A 653 30.89 2.74 6.28
N ALA A 654 30.69 1.71 5.44
CA ALA A 654 29.90 0.55 5.81
C ALA A 654 30.46 -0.13 7.06
N LEU A 655 29.57 -0.80 7.81
CA LEU A 655 30.01 -1.62 8.93
C LEU A 655 30.88 -2.78 8.38
N PRO A 656 32.17 -2.90 8.77
CA PRO A 656 33.04 -3.92 8.22
C PRO A 656 32.54 -5.32 8.57
N ASP A 657 32.64 -6.25 7.62
CA ASP A 657 32.36 -7.67 7.86
C ASP A 657 33.45 -8.34 8.70
N ASN A 658 33.18 -9.55 9.18
CA ASN A 658 34.19 -10.33 9.86
C ASN A 658 35.31 -10.73 8.88
N GLU A 659 36.57 -10.52 9.26
CA GLU A 659 37.71 -10.85 8.43
C GLU A 659 37.95 -12.38 8.41
N ALA A 660 38.24 -12.92 7.23
CA ALA A 660 38.57 -14.34 7.10
C ALA A 660 39.81 -14.71 7.93
N GLY A 661 39.72 -15.79 8.70
CA GLY A 661 40.82 -16.27 9.54
C GLY A 661 40.97 -15.64 10.91
N GLN A 662 40.06 -14.69 11.28
CA GLN A 662 39.96 -14.16 12.63
C GLN A 662 38.74 -14.75 13.37
N GLU A 663 38.75 -14.73 14.70
CA GLU A 663 37.56 -15.08 15.47
C GLU A 663 36.43 -14.10 15.15
N PRO A 664 35.25 -14.61 14.75
CA PRO A 664 34.13 -13.75 14.37
C PRO A 664 33.63 -12.96 15.57
N LYS A 665 33.47 -11.65 15.39
CA LYS A 665 32.85 -10.75 16.37
C LYS A 665 31.33 -10.71 16.17
N SER A 666 30.59 -10.69 17.29
CA SER A 666 29.14 -10.47 17.23
C SER A 666 28.80 -9.16 16.54
N LEU A 667 27.61 -9.07 15.95
CA LEU A 667 27.13 -7.85 15.30
C LEU A 667 27.08 -6.67 16.30
N ARG A 668 26.66 -6.92 17.55
CA ARG A 668 26.71 -5.95 18.65
C ARG A 668 28.12 -5.39 18.87
N ALA A 669 29.13 -6.24 18.98
CA ALA A 669 30.50 -5.80 19.22
C ALA A 669 31.03 -4.89 18.08
N ARG A 670 30.66 -5.19 16.83
CA ARG A 670 31.01 -4.37 15.66
C ARG A 670 30.31 -3.02 15.69
N LEU A 671 29.02 -2.97 16.06
CA LEU A 671 28.27 -1.72 16.23
C LEU A 671 28.81 -0.86 17.39
N GLU A 672 29.18 -1.46 18.50
CA GLU A 672 29.77 -0.76 19.64
C GLU A 672 31.13 -0.13 19.28
N TYR A 673 31.94 -0.83 18.49
CA TYR A 673 33.17 -0.24 17.94
C TYR A 673 32.89 0.97 17.05
N HIS A 674 31.91 0.88 16.14
CA HIS A 674 31.51 2.00 15.27
C HIS A 674 31.01 3.21 16.10
N ARG A 675 30.27 2.97 17.18
CA ARG A 675 29.73 4.01 18.06
C ARG A 675 30.78 4.72 18.94
N ARG A 676 32.04 4.30 18.94
CA ARG A 676 33.09 5.04 19.65
C ARG A 676 33.34 6.42 19.06
N THR A 677 32.99 6.65 17.80
CA THR A 677 33.03 7.96 17.17
C THR A 677 31.86 8.83 17.65
N PRO A 678 32.10 9.97 18.32
CA PRO A 678 31.03 10.78 18.92
C PRO A 678 29.95 11.21 17.96
N THR A 679 30.30 11.52 16.71
CA THR A 679 29.34 11.94 15.66
C THR A 679 28.37 10.82 15.32
N CYS A 680 28.85 9.56 15.19
CA CYS A 680 28.02 8.39 14.92
C CYS A 680 27.14 8.04 16.13
N ALA A 681 27.69 8.17 17.33
CA ALA A 681 27.01 7.85 18.58
C ALA A 681 25.69 8.61 18.78
N THR A 682 25.57 9.83 18.29
CA THR A 682 24.39 10.69 18.49
C THR A 682 23.12 10.06 17.95
N CYS A 683 23.16 9.45 16.75
CA CYS A 683 22.00 8.77 16.14
C CYS A 683 21.89 7.32 16.59
N HIS A 684 23.02 6.60 16.62
CA HIS A 684 23.06 5.17 16.92
C HIS A 684 22.63 4.81 18.35
N ARG A 685 22.82 5.71 19.33
CA ARG A 685 22.34 5.50 20.72
C ARG A 685 20.81 5.44 20.83
N VAL A 686 20.09 6.07 19.90
CA VAL A 686 18.62 6.04 19.88
C VAL A 686 18.11 4.91 18.97
N MET A 687 18.77 4.70 17.83
CA MET A 687 18.38 3.74 16.79
C MET A 687 18.69 2.29 17.18
N ASP A 688 19.95 2.02 17.52
CA ASP A 688 20.45 0.64 17.70
C ASP A 688 19.73 -0.14 18.81
N PRO A 689 19.38 0.42 19.97
CA PRO A 689 18.66 -0.32 21.01
C PRO A 689 17.31 -0.87 20.54
N LEU A 690 16.59 -0.11 19.69
CA LEU A 690 15.32 -0.54 19.11
C LEU A 690 15.51 -1.74 18.17
N GLY A 691 16.54 -1.69 17.32
CA GLY A 691 16.82 -2.77 16.38
C GLY A 691 17.47 -4.00 17.03
N LEU A 692 18.35 -3.80 18.01
CA LEU A 692 18.98 -4.92 18.76
C LEU A 692 17.92 -5.76 19.49
N ALA A 693 16.83 -5.17 19.97
CA ALA A 693 15.73 -5.89 20.58
C ALA A 693 15.02 -6.88 19.61
N LEU A 694 15.25 -6.75 18.30
CA LEU A 694 14.73 -7.67 17.28
C LEU A 694 15.79 -8.64 16.73
N GLU A 695 17.00 -8.69 17.31
CA GLU A 695 18.13 -9.43 16.73
C GLU A 695 17.97 -10.96 16.80
N ASN A 696 17.08 -11.45 17.66
CA ASN A 696 16.69 -12.86 17.68
C ASN A 696 15.93 -13.29 16.40
N PHE A 697 15.42 -12.35 15.60
CA PHE A 697 14.96 -12.64 14.24
C PHE A 697 16.12 -12.44 13.26
N ASP A 698 16.37 -13.42 12.42
CA ASP A 698 17.41 -13.33 11.38
C ASP A 698 17.02 -12.39 10.23
N GLY A 699 17.75 -12.43 9.10
CA GLY A 699 17.54 -11.56 7.95
C GLY A 699 16.26 -11.85 7.17
N VAL A 700 15.63 -12.99 7.37
CA VAL A 700 14.37 -13.40 6.74
C VAL A 700 13.27 -13.73 7.77
N GLY A 701 13.49 -13.34 9.02
CA GLY A 701 12.49 -13.46 10.07
C GLY A 701 12.41 -14.82 10.76
N GLU A 702 13.35 -15.73 10.56
CA GLU A 702 13.46 -16.95 11.37
C GLU A 702 13.98 -16.62 12.78
N TRP A 703 13.52 -17.39 13.76
CA TRP A 703 13.96 -17.21 15.15
C TRP A 703 15.30 -17.89 15.39
N ARG A 704 16.26 -17.16 15.95
CA ARG A 704 17.58 -17.66 16.30
C ARG A 704 18.04 -17.19 17.67
N VAL A 705 18.92 -17.95 18.32
CA VAL A 705 19.51 -17.63 19.63
C VAL A 705 21.03 -17.46 19.59
N LYS A 706 21.64 -17.74 18.42
CA LYS A 706 23.08 -17.65 18.20
C LYS A 706 23.39 -16.93 16.90
N GLU A 707 24.52 -16.28 16.83
CA GLU A 707 25.12 -15.66 15.66
C GLU A 707 26.62 -16.01 15.58
N PRO A 708 27.31 -15.76 14.47
CA PRO A 708 28.77 -15.81 14.43
C PRO A 708 29.38 -14.93 15.53
N GLY A 709 30.14 -15.51 16.43
CA GLY A 709 30.73 -14.83 17.61
C GLY A 709 29.99 -15.09 18.93
N GLY A 710 28.95 -15.91 18.97
CA GLY A 710 28.33 -16.38 20.23
C GLY A 710 26.81 -16.30 20.32
N SER A 711 26.33 -16.19 21.54
CA SER A 711 24.88 -16.00 21.81
C SER A 711 24.45 -14.58 21.50
N ILE A 712 23.23 -14.45 20.97
CA ILE A 712 22.63 -13.15 20.68
C ILE A 712 22.28 -12.44 22.00
N ASP A 713 22.71 -11.18 22.11
CA ASP A 713 22.32 -10.27 23.19
C ASP A 713 21.35 -9.21 22.63
N PRO A 714 20.01 -9.35 22.84
CA PRO A 714 19.01 -8.43 22.34
C PRO A 714 18.76 -7.22 23.26
N VAL A 715 19.53 -7.07 24.34
CA VAL A 715 19.31 -6.04 25.35
C VAL A 715 19.64 -4.65 24.77
N GLY A 716 18.74 -3.70 24.92
CA GLY A 716 18.94 -2.29 24.60
C GLY A 716 18.50 -1.37 25.73
N GLN A 717 19.00 -0.14 25.73
CA GLN A 717 18.53 0.93 26.60
C GLN A 717 17.92 2.04 25.77
N LEU A 718 16.63 2.32 25.98
CA LEU A 718 15.92 3.39 25.26
C LEU A 718 16.34 4.78 25.76
N ALA A 719 15.92 5.80 25.03
CA ALA A 719 16.27 7.19 25.34
C ALA A 719 15.75 7.69 26.69
N ASP A 720 14.66 7.09 27.20
CA ASP A 720 14.10 7.36 28.53
C ASP A 720 14.84 6.61 29.67
N GLY A 721 15.87 5.84 29.33
CA GLY A 721 16.64 5.03 30.27
C GLY A 721 16.04 3.64 30.54
N SER A 722 14.87 3.31 30.00
CA SER A 722 14.25 2.01 30.17
C SER A 722 15.02 0.93 29.41
N LYS A 723 15.15 -0.25 30.06
CA LYS A 723 15.80 -1.41 29.46
C LYS A 723 14.77 -2.21 28.67
N VAL A 724 15.13 -2.62 27.46
CA VAL A 724 14.37 -3.54 26.63
C VAL A 724 15.21 -4.80 26.37
N ASP A 725 14.59 -5.97 26.56
CA ASP A 725 15.21 -7.27 26.37
C ASP A 725 14.33 -8.10 25.43
N GLY A 726 14.68 -8.07 24.16
CA GLY A 726 13.96 -8.77 23.10
C GLY A 726 12.64 -8.10 22.64
N PRO A 727 11.95 -8.76 21.67
CA PRO A 727 10.77 -8.21 20.99
C PRO A 727 9.60 -7.92 21.92
N ILE A 728 9.37 -8.77 22.94
CA ILE A 728 8.26 -8.59 23.90
C ILE A 728 8.43 -7.32 24.71
N ALA A 729 9.64 -7.10 25.24
CA ALA A 729 9.93 -5.90 26.04
C ALA A 729 9.86 -4.63 25.19
N LEU A 730 10.36 -4.69 23.95
CA LEU A 730 10.26 -3.59 22.99
C LEU A 730 8.80 -3.25 22.70
N ARG A 731 7.96 -4.23 22.34
CA ARG A 731 6.53 -4.01 22.08
C ARG A 731 5.82 -3.41 23.29
N LYS A 732 6.08 -3.93 24.51
CA LYS A 732 5.52 -3.36 25.75
C LYS A 732 5.98 -1.93 25.97
N ALA A 733 7.22 -1.58 25.64
CA ALA A 733 7.72 -0.21 25.73
C ALA A 733 7.00 0.74 24.74
N LEU A 734 6.82 0.32 23.49
CA LEU A 734 6.08 1.08 22.49
C LEU A 734 4.62 1.28 22.88
N MET A 735 3.99 0.25 23.45
CA MET A 735 2.58 0.29 23.90
C MET A 735 2.34 1.15 25.16
N ARG A 736 3.38 1.60 25.86
CA ARG A 736 3.24 2.60 26.95
C ARG A 736 2.89 4.00 26.43
N HIS A 737 3.20 4.28 25.17
CA HIS A 737 2.97 5.55 24.50
C HIS A 737 2.15 5.36 23.21
N PRO A 738 0.90 4.84 23.32
CA PRO A 738 0.07 4.53 22.15
C PRO A 738 -0.24 5.77 21.31
N GLU A 739 -0.25 6.96 21.93
CA GLU A 739 -0.44 8.25 21.25
C GLU A 739 0.64 8.51 20.19
N MET A 740 1.88 8.05 20.38
CA MET A 740 2.94 8.23 19.40
C MET A 740 2.64 7.47 18.12
N PHE A 741 2.22 6.20 18.23
CA PHE A 741 1.83 5.42 17.06
C PHE A 741 0.56 5.98 16.39
N ALA A 742 -0.43 6.43 17.19
CA ALA A 742 -1.63 7.06 16.67
C ALA A 742 -1.32 8.35 15.88
N ARG A 743 -0.38 9.18 16.36
CA ARG A 743 0.14 10.36 15.62
C ARG A 743 0.83 9.94 14.33
N THR A 744 1.68 8.91 14.38
CA THR A 744 2.42 8.44 13.21
C THR A 744 1.50 7.92 12.10
N ILE A 745 0.55 7.04 12.42
CA ILE A 745 -0.39 6.52 11.40
C ILE A 745 -1.31 7.63 10.88
N THR A 746 -1.69 8.59 11.72
CA THR A 746 -2.45 9.77 11.30
C THR A 746 -1.65 10.61 10.32
N GLU A 747 -0.38 10.90 10.63
CA GLU A 747 0.52 11.66 9.76
C GLU A 747 0.70 10.97 8.40
N LYS A 748 0.96 9.65 8.40
CA LYS A 748 1.13 8.85 7.17
C LYS A 748 -0.15 8.84 6.33
N LEU A 749 -1.32 8.63 6.94
CA LEU A 749 -2.62 8.67 6.26
C LEU A 749 -2.95 10.07 5.73
N MET A 750 -2.63 11.14 6.47
CA MET A 750 -2.80 12.52 5.99
C MET A 750 -1.87 12.84 4.83
N THR A 751 -0.59 12.45 4.90
CA THR A 751 0.39 12.60 3.81
C THR A 751 -0.13 11.96 2.54
N TYR A 752 -0.55 10.70 2.64
CA TYR A 752 -1.11 9.95 1.52
C TYR A 752 -2.44 10.56 0.99
N GLY A 753 -3.40 10.85 1.87
CA GLY A 753 -4.73 11.36 1.50
C GLY A 753 -4.72 12.77 0.90
N LEU A 754 -3.82 13.64 1.39
CA LEU A 754 -3.63 14.99 0.88
C LEU A 754 -2.70 15.04 -0.35
N GLY A 755 -1.87 14.00 -0.54
CA GLY A 755 -0.87 13.95 -1.62
C GLY A 755 0.22 15.00 -1.48
N ARG A 756 0.62 15.33 -0.24
CA ARG A 756 1.71 16.25 0.09
C ARG A 756 2.38 15.89 1.41
N GLY A 757 3.62 16.30 1.59
CA GLY A 757 4.27 16.23 2.89
C GLY A 757 3.51 17.05 3.95
N MET A 758 3.64 16.63 5.21
CA MET A 758 3.10 17.41 6.33
C MET A 758 4.02 18.59 6.66
N GLU A 759 3.40 19.73 6.91
CA GLU A 759 4.06 20.98 7.31
C GLU A 759 3.90 21.20 8.83
N SER A 760 4.64 22.15 9.38
CA SER A 760 4.54 22.50 10.80
C SER A 760 3.10 22.87 11.22
N ASN A 761 2.32 23.48 10.31
CA ASN A 761 0.93 23.85 10.53
C ASN A 761 -0.02 22.65 10.66
N ASP A 762 0.37 21.48 10.15
CA ASP A 762 -0.42 20.25 10.24
C ASP A 762 -0.24 19.53 11.58
N MET A 763 0.91 19.71 12.25
CA MET A 763 1.26 18.98 13.47
C MET A 763 0.24 19.13 14.61
N PRO A 764 -0.32 20.32 14.87
CA PRO A 764 -1.41 20.50 15.82
C PRO A 764 -2.65 19.65 15.46
N THR A 765 -3.02 19.62 14.19
CA THR A 765 -4.16 18.80 13.71
C THR A 765 -3.91 17.32 13.94
N ILE A 766 -2.70 16.81 13.66
CA ILE A 766 -2.32 15.42 13.90
C ILE A 766 -2.44 15.06 15.38
N ARG A 767 -1.98 15.92 16.29
CA ARG A 767 -2.11 15.71 17.75
C ARG A 767 -3.56 15.67 18.19
N MET A 768 -4.39 16.64 17.74
CA MET A 768 -5.82 16.68 18.08
C MET A 768 -6.56 15.45 17.57
N ILE A 769 -6.25 14.96 16.37
CA ILE A 769 -6.81 13.72 15.85
C ILE A 769 -6.40 12.53 16.73
N ALA A 770 -5.12 12.41 17.09
CA ALA A 770 -4.64 11.33 17.95
C ALA A 770 -5.35 11.32 19.32
N ASP A 771 -5.57 12.51 19.92
CA ASP A 771 -6.30 12.67 21.17
C ASP A 771 -7.79 12.30 21.05
N ASP A 772 -8.42 12.57 19.91
CA ASP A 772 -9.83 12.23 19.66
C ASP A 772 -10.02 10.74 19.38
N VAL A 773 -9.11 10.12 18.63
CA VAL A 773 -9.21 8.67 18.36
C VAL A 773 -8.87 7.82 19.59
N ALA A 774 -8.06 8.34 20.52
CA ALA A 774 -7.83 7.71 21.82
C ALA A 774 -9.14 7.51 22.60
N LYS A 775 -10.04 8.51 22.57
CA LYS A 775 -11.39 8.43 23.18
C LYS A 775 -12.31 7.39 22.51
N GLN A 776 -11.96 6.96 21.30
CA GLN A 776 -12.69 6.01 20.47
C GLN A 776 -11.94 4.67 20.33
N ASN A 777 -11.09 4.32 21.31
CA ASN A 777 -10.29 3.10 21.35
C ASN A 777 -9.40 2.91 20.10
N TYR A 778 -8.91 4.00 19.52
CA TYR A 778 -8.02 4.00 18.36
C TYR A 778 -8.57 3.23 17.15
N ARG A 779 -9.90 3.21 16.94
CA ARG A 779 -10.52 2.51 15.80
C ARG A 779 -10.07 3.09 14.48
N PHE A 780 -9.86 2.22 13.49
CA PHE A 780 -9.40 2.62 12.17
C PHE A 780 -10.36 3.63 11.49
N SER A 781 -11.66 3.37 11.56
CA SER A 781 -12.68 4.29 11.01
C SER A 781 -12.68 5.66 11.71
N ALA A 782 -12.36 5.71 13.01
CA ALA A 782 -12.24 6.96 13.74
C ALA A 782 -11.06 7.80 13.26
N VAL A 783 -9.92 7.18 12.97
CA VAL A 783 -8.75 7.87 12.39
C VAL A 783 -9.12 8.48 11.03
N VAL A 784 -9.70 7.67 10.13
CA VAL A 784 -10.12 8.14 8.80
C VAL A 784 -11.14 9.27 8.90
N LEU A 785 -12.17 9.11 9.72
CA LEU A 785 -13.24 10.11 9.89
C LEU A 785 -12.68 11.44 10.44
N SER A 786 -11.78 11.38 11.43
CA SER A 786 -11.15 12.57 12.02
C SER A 786 -10.25 13.29 11.00
N ILE A 787 -9.49 12.54 10.18
CA ILE A 787 -8.71 13.11 9.08
C ILE A 787 -9.62 13.83 8.08
N VAL A 788 -10.69 13.18 7.63
CA VAL A 788 -11.61 13.75 6.64
C VAL A 788 -12.35 14.98 7.16
N LYS A 789 -12.59 15.06 8.48
CA LYS A 789 -13.19 16.23 9.15
C LYS A 789 -12.19 17.37 9.41
N SER A 790 -10.90 17.14 9.25
CA SER A 790 -9.87 18.12 9.59
C SER A 790 -9.81 19.32 8.63
N VAL A 791 -9.25 20.43 9.10
CA VAL A 791 -9.04 21.63 8.29
C VAL A 791 -8.21 21.35 7.04
N PRO A 792 -7.04 20.66 7.09
CA PRO A 792 -6.26 20.36 5.89
C PRO A 792 -7.03 19.57 4.82
N PHE A 793 -7.98 18.72 5.24
CA PHE A 793 -8.75 17.91 4.30
C PHE A 793 -9.99 18.63 3.73
N GLN A 794 -10.64 19.50 4.52
CA GLN A 794 -11.89 20.18 4.13
C GLN A 794 -11.69 21.58 3.55
N MET A 795 -10.58 22.22 3.80
CA MET A 795 -10.30 23.59 3.39
C MET A 795 -9.21 23.65 2.32
N LYS A 796 -9.10 24.79 1.68
CA LYS A 796 -8.03 25.12 0.72
C LYS A 796 -7.66 26.59 0.84
N LYS A 797 -6.39 26.90 0.52
CA LYS A 797 -5.81 28.24 0.52
C LYS A 797 -5.36 28.61 -0.89
N ALA A 798 -5.48 29.87 -1.26
CA ALA A 798 -4.90 30.36 -2.52
C ALA A 798 -3.36 30.19 -2.49
N MET A 799 -2.78 29.87 -3.64
CA MET A 799 -1.31 29.94 -3.79
C MET A 799 -0.86 31.39 -3.65
N ASP A 800 0.00 31.66 -2.69
CA ASP A 800 0.84 32.85 -2.75
C ASP A 800 1.74 32.72 -4.01
N GLU A 801 2.02 33.81 -4.73
CA GLU A 801 2.93 33.76 -5.89
C GLU A 801 4.21 33.03 -5.50
N ALA A 802 4.63 32.07 -6.34
CA ALA A 802 5.95 31.49 -6.18
C ALA A 802 6.97 32.64 -6.11
N PRO A 803 7.92 32.62 -5.17
CA PRO A 803 8.94 33.64 -5.12
C PRO A 803 9.60 33.70 -6.51
N GLN A 804 9.52 34.86 -7.16
CA GLN A 804 10.21 35.14 -8.42
C GLN A 804 11.71 34.94 -8.18
N GLY A 805 12.25 33.77 -8.50
CA GLY A 805 13.68 33.52 -8.30
C GLY A 805 14.18 32.09 -8.41
N LEU A 806 13.36 31.09 -8.73
CA LEU A 806 13.85 29.77 -9.11
C LEU A 806 13.78 29.58 -10.64
N VAL A 807 14.51 30.43 -11.38
CA VAL A 807 15.00 30.06 -12.70
C VAL A 807 16.11 29.04 -12.48
N ALA A 808 15.89 27.82 -12.98
CA ALA A 808 16.84 26.75 -12.93
C ALA A 808 18.22 27.23 -13.43
N SER A 809 19.19 27.23 -12.54
CA SER A 809 20.58 27.05 -12.96
C SER A 809 20.77 25.58 -13.23
N HIS A 810 21.14 25.26 -14.45
CA HIS A 810 21.46 23.93 -15.03
C HIS A 810 22.44 23.13 -14.21
#